data_25ede7283e4baa0cb30244ce0edac10c
#
_entry.id   25ede7283e4baa0cb30244ce0edac10c
#
_cell.length_a   1.000
_cell.length_b   1.000
_cell.length_c   1.000
_cell.angle_alpha   90.00
_cell.angle_beta   90.00
_cell.angle_gamma   90.00
#
_symmetry.space_group_name_H-M   'P 1'
#
loop_
_entity.id
_entity.type
_entity.pdbx_description
1 polymer ?
#
loop_
_entity_poly.entity_id
_entity_poly.type
_entity_poly.pdbx_seq_one_letter_code
_entity_poly.pdbx_strand_id
1 'polypeptide(L)'
;MSARTTSLAVTLGLLAFGSPAYAADEKKELTAKVQTVFKAHCYRCHGQNGAIEGGVNYIADLSKLVSRKKVLPGNADGSRLYKRLDEGTMPPPDENPRPGPAEIAIVKKWIDAGAPGAEVAAARTPVSPSDVLESMLADLEKIDRRARRFQRYFTLNHLYNAGLSDEELQTYRNAISKLANSLSWNPRIRVPVAIDPMKTVLRIDLRWYQWDAAIWNRMLQEYPYGILDDTIAARAATVSTATKLPAIRGDWFVGVASRAPLYYDILQIPSNLADLERQLRVDAVLNVQQERVIRVGFNGSGISRFNRVLERHDSAQGMYWRTYDFDEPPANLTERVNGNLLPDRRNIFAFPLGPNLVANAFQHAGGEAIFALPNGLHGYILAKSDNTRLDKGPIAIVKDPKRPDSAVEAGVSCMSCHVSGIIPKSDQIRDHLAKNPKAFNKQDAELVRALYPAKEKSLEVMQEDAKKYAETVAKTGAKVSKFEAVSTITLKYEADMDLPLAAAEVGLSPDAFRAQIDASETLRKHVGALRSAGGSVSRQIWVQAFGDIVRELRLGTLFQANLNGASLPDNTGELDPLEARGGDANQIAFTAEGTRAVAASGDRTLRLYDVEGRRDLKRFVGHTASVWAVALSRDGKRVLSGSMDGTARLWDATSGTQLQKFDGHDSLVSAVAFTPDGKWAISGGFDGTVALWKTSTGEEIRRWEGSAKYITAIAVDADGKTALIAADRNLYVWDLYSGAVLKKLTGHTVTVTCAAYIDKDRAISGSDDGTVRMWNLADGKTVGILKGHAGAVRSLAVKPGGRWAITGSSDRTLRLWDLNAKAEAAVFRKHGGPVIAAAFLANGTQTLSGDRELGVFPWKIDRFLTGAALKPQPPAPLKPPAMIPLAKP
;
A
#
# COMPACT_ATOMS: atom_id res chain seq x y z
N MET A 1 84.92 -36.26 -37.49
CA MET A 1 85.81 -35.47 -36.65
C MET A 1 84.93 -34.80 -35.60
N SER A 2 84.62 -35.44 -34.55
CA SER A 2 85.13 -35.42 -33.18
C SER A 2 85.15 -34.01 -32.56
N ALA A 3 84.27 -33.70 -31.72
CA ALA A 3 84.50 -32.78 -30.62
C ALA A 3 83.64 -33.14 -29.39
N ARG A 4 84.26 -33.24 -28.27
CA ARG A 4 83.83 -33.78 -26.98
C ARG A 4 82.95 -32.83 -26.21
N THR A 5 81.91 -33.37 -25.63
CA THR A 5 81.05 -32.81 -24.61
C THR A 5 81.67 -32.75 -23.21
N THR A 6 81.61 -31.64 -22.57
CA THR A 6 81.81 -31.53 -21.12
C THR A 6 80.45 -31.21 -20.42
N SER A 7 80.02 -32.14 -19.52
CA SER A 7 78.83 -31.97 -18.71
C SER A 7 79.19 -31.07 -17.54
N LEU A 8 78.34 -30.07 -17.33
CA LEU A 8 78.20 -29.26 -16.05
C LEU A 8 76.88 -29.56 -15.43
N ALA A 9 76.83 -30.26 -14.31
CA ALA A 9 75.58 -30.46 -13.52
C ALA A 9 75.29 -29.21 -12.71
N VAL A 10 74.13 -28.55 -13.03
CA VAL A 10 73.55 -27.48 -12.20
C VAL A 10 72.40 -28.08 -11.53
N THR A 11 72.47 -28.18 -10.19
CA THR A 11 71.37 -28.57 -9.30
C THR A 11 70.33 -27.40 -9.23
N LEU A 12 69.22 -27.51 -9.93
CA LEU A 12 68.09 -26.59 -9.77
C LEU A 12 67.20 -27.06 -8.64
N GLY A 13 67.15 -26.29 -7.57
CA GLY A 13 66.15 -26.44 -6.50
C GLY A 13 64.73 -26.12 -7.06
N LEU A 14 63.86 -27.12 -7.08
CA LEU A 14 62.40 -26.91 -7.39
C LEU A 14 61.78 -26.11 -6.26
N LEU A 15 61.61 -24.80 -6.48
CA LEU A 15 60.56 -24.01 -5.81
C LEU A 15 59.23 -24.39 -6.48
N ALA A 16 58.41 -25.17 -5.79
CA ALA A 16 57.04 -25.50 -6.19
C ALA A 16 56.18 -24.23 -6.14
N PHE A 17 56.08 -23.51 -7.25
CA PHE A 17 55.00 -22.58 -7.48
C PHE A 17 53.74 -23.39 -7.76
N GLY A 18 52.84 -23.51 -6.77
CA GLY A 18 51.47 -24.04 -6.98
C GLY A 18 50.81 -23.29 -8.15
N SER A 19 50.23 -24.01 -9.09
CA SER A 19 49.53 -23.41 -10.23
C SER A 19 48.35 -22.54 -9.74
N PRO A 20 48.05 -21.45 -10.42
CA PRO A 20 46.89 -20.59 -10.01
C PRO A 20 45.56 -21.34 -9.89
N ALA A 21 45.38 -22.43 -10.64
CA ALA A 21 44.24 -23.30 -10.58
C ALA A 21 44.08 -24.05 -9.24
N TYR A 22 45.21 -24.54 -8.69
CA TYR A 22 45.19 -25.25 -7.40
C TYR A 22 44.84 -24.33 -6.21
N ALA A 23 45.31 -23.09 -6.24
CA ALA A 23 44.98 -22.09 -5.22
C ALA A 23 43.49 -21.63 -5.31
N ALA A 24 42.87 -21.68 -6.49
CA ALA A 24 41.45 -21.35 -6.69
C ALA A 24 40.54 -22.47 -6.15
N ASP A 25 40.93 -23.73 -6.35
CA ASP A 25 40.16 -24.87 -5.82
C ASP A 25 40.21 -24.95 -4.28
N GLU A 26 41.38 -24.68 -3.67
CA GLU A 26 41.51 -24.65 -2.20
C GLU A 26 40.64 -23.54 -1.58
N LYS A 27 40.55 -22.37 -2.20
CA LYS A 27 39.69 -21.26 -1.77
C LYS A 27 38.20 -21.63 -1.86
N LYS A 28 37.81 -22.33 -2.94
CA LYS A 28 36.44 -22.76 -3.15
C LYS A 28 36.01 -23.83 -2.14
N GLU A 29 36.91 -24.78 -1.87
CA GLU A 29 36.69 -25.82 -0.85
C GLU A 29 36.56 -25.22 0.55
N LEU A 30 37.43 -24.25 0.89
CA LEU A 30 37.37 -23.55 2.19
C LEU A 30 36.07 -22.77 2.36
N THR A 31 35.58 -22.10 1.32
CA THR A 31 34.33 -21.42 1.29
C THR A 31 33.15 -22.36 1.58
N ALA A 32 33.14 -23.53 0.91
CA ALA A 32 32.11 -24.54 1.09
C ALA A 32 32.10 -25.12 2.55
N LYS A 33 33.26 -25.32 3.14
CA LYS A 33 33.44 -25.77 4.52
C LYS A 33 32.85 -24.75 5.51
N VAL A 34 33.16 -23.47 5.34
CA VAL A 34 32.62 -22.39 6.18
C VAL A 34 31.09 -22.27 6.06
N GLN A 35 30.54 -22.34 4.85
CA GLN A 35 29.11 -22.34 4.66
C GLN A 35 28.41 -23.51 5.35
N THR A 36 29.07 -24.67 5.39
CA THR A 36 28.58 -25.85 6.12
C THR A 36 28.53 -25.60 7.62
N VAL A 37 29.58 -25.01 8.19
CA VAL A 37 29.65 -24.63 9.62
C VAL A 37 28.54 -23.63 9.94
N PHE A 38 28.36 -22.58 9.13
CA PHE A 38 27.32 -21.58 9.37
C PHE A 38 25.91 -22.16 9.27
N LYS A 39 25.67 -23.06 8.30
CA LYS A 39 24.37 -23.74 8.19
C LYS A 39 24.07 -24.63 9.40
N ALA A 40 25.08 -25.37 9.90
CA ALA A 40 24.90 -26.28 11.02
C ALA A 40 24.63 -25.57 12.35
N HIS A 41 25.35 -24.49 12.64
CA HIS A 41 25.40 -23.91 13.98
C HIS A 41 24.81 -22.49 14.10
N CYS A 42 24.75 -21.75 12.99
CA CYS A 42 24.38 -20.32 13.04
C CYS A 42 23.09 -20.00 12.32
N TYR A 43 22.77 -20.77 11.25
CA TYR A 43 21.69 -20.43 10.30
C TYR A 43 20.32 -20.42 10.95
N ARG A 44 20.08 -21.24 11.96
CA ARG A 44 18.81 -21.33 12.68
C ARG A 44 18.40 -20.00 13.31
N CYS A 45 19.38 -19.30 13.94
CA CYS A 45 19.14 -18.03 14.64
C CYS A 45 19.49 -16.80 13.77
N HIS A 46 20.37 -16.95 12.77
CA HIS A 46 20.92 -15.85 11.98
C HIS A 46 20.66 -15.97 10.47
N GLY A 47 19.68 -16.75 10.05
CA GLY A 47 19.41 -16.92 8.61
C GLY A 47 18.15 -17.72 8.29
N GLN A 48 17.78 -18.70 9.08
CA GLN A 48 16.67 -19.58 8.80
C GLN A 48 15.33 -18.82 8.93
N ASN A 49 14.51 -18.87 7.87
CA ASN A 49 13.20 -18.21 7.83
C ASN A 49 13.24 -16.70 8.20
N GLY A 50 14.40 -16.07 8.00
CA GLY A 50 14.57 -14.65 8.30
C GLY A 50 14.82 -14.30 9.76
N ALA A 51 15.24 -15.25 10.59
CA ALA A 51 15.62 -14.99 11.98
C ALA A 51 16.71 -13.92 12.10
N ILE A 52 16.57 -13.01 13.08
CA ILE A 52 17.41 -11.79 13.23
C ILE A 52 18.01 -11.72 14.63
N GLU A 53 18.42 -12.80 15.24
CA GLU A 53 19.01 -12.73 16.56
C GLU A 53 20.32 -11.92 16.51
N GLY A 54 20.47 -10.99 17.45
CA GLY A 54 21.63 -10.09 17.49
C GLY A 54 21.81 -9.17 16.29
N GLY A 55 20.73 -8.90 15.52
CA GLY A 55 20.77 -8.01 14.35
C GLY A 55 21.48 -8.61 13.13
N VAL A 56 21.69 -9.94 13.09
CA VAL A 56 22.30 -10.66 11.98
C VAL A 56 21.30 -11.69 11.44
N ASN A 57 20.92 -11.56 10.19
CA ASN A 57 19.98 -12.46 9.50
C ASN A 57 20.56 -12.96 8.16
N TYR A 58 21.85 -12.76 7.95
CA TYR A 58 22.54 -12.98 6.69
C TYR A 58 23.80 -13.81 6.86
N ILE A 59 23.83 -14.72 7.84
CA ILE A 59 25.02 -15.54 8.14
C ILE A 59 25.47 -16.41 6.96
N ALA A 60 24.54 -16.81 6.10
CA ALA A 60 24.86 -17.59 4.91
C ALA A 60 25.38 -16.71 3.74
N ASP A 61 25.18 -15.39 3.81
CA ASP A 61 25.64 -14.44 2.82
C ASP A 61 27.01 -13.88 3.21
N LEU A 62 28.07 -14.50 2.70
CA LEU A 62 29.44 -14.17 3.02
C LEU A 62 29.79 -12.73 2.62
N SER A 63 29.23 -12.23 1.53
CA SER A 63 29.45 -10.87 1.06
C SER A 63 28.88 -9.82 2.03
N LYS A 64 27.70 -10.08 2.58
CA LYS A 64 27.11 -9.23 3.61
C LYS A 64 27.86 -9.28 4.94
N LEU A 65 28.45 -10.41 5.31
CA LEU A 65 29.30 -10.50 6.49
C LEU A 65 30.50 -9.57 6.39
N VAL A 66 31.10 -9.47 5.21
CA VAL A 66 32.23 -8.59 4.92
C VAL A 66 31.77 -7.13 4.78
N SER A 67 30.80 -6.84 3.96
CA SER A 67 30.32 -5.46 3.72
C SER A 67 29.78 -4.80 4.99
N ARG A 68 29.18 -5.57 5.89
CA ARG A 68 28.71 -5.10 7.21
C ARG A 68 29.74 -5.24 8.33
N LYS A 69 31.01 -5.43 7.98
CA LYS A 69 32.15 -5.48 8.92
C LYS A 69 31.98 -6.47 10.08
N LYS A 70 31.22 -7.53 9.90
CA LYS A 70 31.15 -8.65 10.85
C LYS A 70 32.36 -9.57 10.68
N VAL A 71 32.90 -9.58 9.46
CA VAL A 71 34.14 -10.24 9.05
C VAL A 71 35.04 -9.18 8.41
N LEU A 72 36.30 -9.14 8.82
CA LEU A 72 37.37 -8.31 8.24
C LEU A 72 38.29 -9.24 7.46
N PRO A 73 38.26 -9.26 6.11
CA PRO A 73 39.11 -10.16 5.31
C PRO A 73 40.58 -9.99 5.66
N GLY A 74 41.28 -11.13 5.87
CA GLY A 74 42.67 -11.15 6.30
C GLY A 74 42.95 -10.88 7.77
N ASN A 75 41.88 -10.68 8.59
CA ASN A 75 42.01 -10.36 10.01
C ASN A 75 40.92 -11.05 10.84
N ALA A 76 41.14 -12.30 11.20
CA ALA A 76 40.18 -13.06 12.01
C ALA A 76 40.04 -12.47 13.41
N ASP A 77 41.17 -12.17 14.08
CA ASP A 77 41.16 -11.64 15.43
C ASP A 77 40.52 -10.24 15.56
N GLY A 78 40.44 -9.46 14.48
CA GLY A 78 39.69 -8.23 14.35
C GLY A 78 38.20 -8.44 14.04
N SER A 79 37.81 -9.60 13.57
CA SER A 79 36.48 -9.92 13.09
C SER A 79 35.52 -10.24 14.24
N ARG A 80 34.42 -9.45 14.37
CA ARG A 80 33.45 -9.64 15.44
C ARG A 80 32.80 -11.03 15.44
N LEU A 81 32.61 -11.62 14.27
CA LEU A 81 32.06 -12.98 14.12
C LEU A 81 33.01 -13.99 14.77
N TYR A 82 34.30 -13.95 14.42
CA TYR A 82 35.30 -14.89 14.97
C TYR A 82 35.46 -14.73 16.48
N LYS A 83 35.59 -13.50 16.98
CA LYS A 83 35.69 -13.26 18.44
C LYS A 83 34.57 -13.92 19.22
N ARG A 84 33.35 -13.79 18.75
CA ARG A 84 32.18 -14.37 19.41
C ARG A 84 32.17 -15.92 19.40
N LEU A 85 32.71 -16.52 18.35
CA LEU A 85 32.89 -17.97 18.25
C LEU A 85 33.99 -18.47 19.18
N ASP A 86 35.14 -17.77 19.20
CA ASP A 86 36.34 -18.09 19.99
C ASP A 86 36.09 -17.92 21.50
N GLU A 87 35.42 -16.84 21.89
CA GLU A 87 34.97 -16.56 23.26
C GLU A 87 33.84 -17.49 23.75
N GLY A 88 33.29 -18.34 22.85
CA GLY A 88 32.16 -19.19 23.20
C GLY A 88 30.88 -18.44 23.54
N THR A 89 30.76 -17.17 23.15
CA THR A 89 29.55 -16.35 23.41
C THR A 89 28.47 -16.53 22.32
N MET A 90 28.80 -17.17 21.18
CA MET A 90 27.91 -17.52 20.11
C MET A 90 28.24 -18.90 19.55
N PRO A 91 27.26 -19.80 19.35
CA PRO A 91 25.89 -19.74 19.86
C PRO A 91 25.82 -19.55 21.38
N PRO A 92 24.69 -19.06 21.96
CA PRO A 92 24.53 -18.99 23.41
C PRO A 92 24.80 -20.35 24.12
N PRO A 93 25.23 -20.36 25.40
CA PRO A 93 25.63 -21.60 26.09
C PRO A 93 24.55 -22.70 26.15
N ASP A 94 23.29 -22.32 26.14
CA ASP A 94 22.08 -23.16 26.16
C ASP A 94 21.65 -23.66 24.77
N GLU A 95 22.29 -23.20 23.69
CA GLU A 95 21.95 -23.60 22.31
C GLU A 95 22.88 -24.70 21.79
N ASN A 96 22.30 -25.77 21.22
CA ASN A 96 23.00 -26.89 20.61
C ASN A 96 22.45 -27.20 19.20
N PRO A 97 23.27 -27.68 18.23
CA PRO A 97 24.71 -28.00 18.40
C PRO A 97 25.58 -26.73 18.33
N ARG A 98 26.72 -26.76 19.01
CA ARG A 98 27.72 -25.70 18.98
C ARG A 98 28.91 -26.12 18.11
N PRO A 99 29.58 -25.17 17.39
CA PRO A 99 30.76 -25.51 16.60
C PRO A 99 31.91 -25.96 17.49
N GLY A 100 32.57 -27.04 17.08
CA GLY A 100 33.76 -27.55 17.76
C GLY A 100 35.01 -26.74 17.40
N PRO A 101 36.12 -26.94 18.14
CA PRO A 101 37.38 -26.23 17.90
C PRO A 101 37.89 -26.33 16.44
N ALA A 102 37.74 -27.50 15.82
CA ALA A 102 38.13 -27.70 14.40
C ALA A 102 37.29 -26.86 13.42
N GLU A 103 35.99 -26.71 13.71
CA GLU A 103 35.08 -25.89 12.90
C GLU A 103 35.34 -24.39 13.08
N ILE A 104 35.64 -23.97 14.32
CA ILE A 104 36.06 -22.57 14.62
C ILE A 104 37.38 -22.25 13.88
N ALA A 105 38.33 -23.20 13.85
CA ALA A 105 39.59 -23.06 13.11
C ALA A 105 39.35 -22.93 11.58
N ILE A 106 38.35 -23.60 11.04
CA ILE A 106 37.97 -23.45 9.60
C ILE A 106 37.49 -22.01 9.36
N VAL A 107 36.64 -21.44 10.24
CA VAL A 107 36.18 -20.05 10.11
C VAL A 107 37.36 -19.08 10.22
N LYS A 108 38.30 -19.30 11.14
CA LYS A 108 39.54 -18.51 11.26
C LYS A 108 40.34 -18.53 9.96
N LYS A 109 40.66 -19.74 9.47
CA LYS A 109 41.42 -19.92 8.24
C LYS A 109 40.78 -19.25 7.03
N TRP A 110 39.46 -19.31 6.94
CA TRP A 110 38.72 -18.66 5.88
C TRP A 110 38.84 -17.13 5.94
N ILE A 111 38.71 -16.53 7.12
CA ILE A 111 38.85 -15.08 7.30
C ILE A 111 40.26 -14.63 6.96
N ASP A 112 41.29 -15.35 7.49
CA ASP A 112 42.69 -15.02 7.28
C ASP A 112 43.14 -15.22 5.82
N ALA A 113 42.47 -16.14 5.08
CA ALA A 113 42.64 -16.31 3.64
C ALA A 113 41.99 -15.19 2.79
N GLY A 114 41.48 -14.14 3.44
CA GLY A 114 40.80 -13.01 2.77
C GLY A 114 39.32 -13.20 2.55
N ALA A 115 38.68 -14.14 3.28
CA ALA A 115 37.27 -14.48 3.18
C ALA A 115 36.81 -14.78 1.73
N PRO A 116 37.42 -15.74 1.03
CA PRO A 116 37.11 -16.06 -0.35
C PRO A 116 35.64 -16.43 -0.51
N GLY A 117 35.06 -16.14 -1.69
CA GLY A 117 33.63 -16.33 -1.95
C GLY A 117 32.71 -15.26 -1.33
N ALA A 118 33.29 -14.27 -0.66
CA ALA A 118 32.58 -13.05 -0.21
C ALA A 118 32.60 -11.94 -1.28
N GLU A 119 33.06 -12.28 -2.49
CA GLU A 119 33.05 -11.36 -3.63
C GLU A 119 31.61 -10.95 -3.92
N VAL A 120 31.41 -9.64 -4.15
CA VAL A 120 30.09 -9.09 -4.46
C VAL A 120 29.54 -9.84 -5.67
N ALA A 121 28.42 -10.54 -5.50
CA ALA A 121 27.71 -11.18 -6.59
C ALA A 121 27.58 -10.19 -7.75
N ALA A 122 27.80 -10.64 -9.00
CA ALA A 122 27.70 -9.82 -10.20
C ALA A 122 26.51 -8.87 -10.09
N ALA A 123 26.72 -7.60 -10.41
CA ALA A 123 25.73 -6.54 -10.22
C ALA A 123 24.40 -6.98 -10.85
N ARG A 124 23.40 -7.22 -10.00
CA ARG A 124 22.06 -7.56 -10.45
C ARG A 124 21.49 -6.37 -11.21
N THR A 125 20.78 -6.62 -12.30
CA THR A 125 20.02 -5.57 -12.96
C THR A 125 18.90 -5.12 -11.99
N PRO A 126 18.89 -3.85 -11.59
CA PRO A 126 17.83 -3.36 -10.69
C PRO A 126 16.46 -3.43 -11.39
N VAL A 127 15.43 -3.74 -10.65
CA VAL A 127 14.03 -3.69 -11.12
C VAL A 127 13.51 -2.30 -10.87
N SER A 128 13.34 -1.52 -11.93
CA SER A 128 12.84 -0.14 -11.85
C SER A 128 11.33 -0.09 -11.58
N PRO A 129 10.78 1.06 -11.14
CA PRO A 129 9.33 1.26 -11.08
C PRO A 129 8.62 1.05 -12.41
N SER A 130 9.27 1.39 -13.54
CA SER A 130 8.74 1.14 -14.89
C SER A 130 8.63 -0.35 -15.20
N ASP A 131 9.63 -1.15 -14.84
CA ASP A 131 9.60 -2.62 -15.04
C ASP A 131 8.45 -3.26 -14.24
N VAL A 132 8.18 -2.73 -13.03
CA VAL A 132 7.04 -3.16 -12.20
C VAL A 132 5.72 -2.85 -12.91
N LEU A 133 5.55 -1.63 -13.43
CA LEU A 133 4.34 -1.24 -14.14
C LEU A 133 4.14 -2.03 -15.45
N GLU A 134 5.20 -2.26 -16.21
CA GLU A 134 5.14 -3.07 -17.44
C GLU A 134 4.75 -4.51 -17.12
N SER A 135 5.32 -5.09 -16.07
CA SER A 135 4.95 -6.44 -15.60
C SER A 135 3.48 -6.51 -15.21
N MET A 136 2.98 -5.48 -14.50
CA MET A 136 1.57 -5.41 -14.11
C MET A 136 0.64 -5.29 -15.32
N LEU A 137 0.97 -4.47 -16.32
CA LEU A 137 0.18 -4.32 -17.53
C LEU A 137 0.14 -5.61 -18.36
N ALA A 138 1.29 -6.23 -18.56
CA ALA A 138 1.39 -7.52 -19.25
C ALA A 138 0.62 -8.64 -18.55
N ASP A 139 0.54 -8.60 -17.21
CA ASP A 139 -0.28 -9.52 -16.43
C ASP A 139 -1.77 -9.20 -16.57
N LEU A 140 -2.17 -7.92 -16.47
CA LEU A 140 -3.54 -7.49 -16.62
C LEU A 140 -4.12 -7.80 -18.02
N GLU A 141 -3.30 -7.78 -19.06
CA GLU A 141 -3.71 -8.17 -20.42
C GLU A 141 -4.16 -9.64 -20.50
N LYS A 142 -3.59 -10.53 -19.69
CA LYS A 142 -3.94 -11.95 -19.62
C LYS A 142 -5.22 -12.23 -18.83
N ILE A 143 -5.74 -11.22 -18.11
CA ILE A 143 -6.91 -11.35 -17.24
C ILE A 143 -8.14 -10.82 -17.96
N ASP A 144 -9.27 -11.52 -17.78
CA ASP A 144 -10.57 -11.06 -18.24
C ASP A 144 -10.85 -9.60 -17.84
N ARG A 145 -11.34 -8.78 -18.76
CA ARG A 145 -11.54 -7.33 -18.56
C ARG A 145 -12.36 -7.02 -17.29
N ARG A 146 -13.44 -7.78 -17.04
CA ARG A 146 -14.30 -7.58 -15.87
C ARG A 146 -13.60 -7.94 -14.54
N ALA A 147 -12.60 -8.81 -14.61
CA ALA A 147 -11.83 -9.23 -13.44
C ALA A 147 -10.66 -8.29 -13.10
N ARG A 148 -10.19 -7.46 -14.04
CA ARG A 148 -9.03 -6.56 -13.86
C ARG A 148 -9.22 -5.59 -12.71
N ARG A 149 -10.41 -5.05 -12.52
CA ARG A 149 -10.73 -4.10 -11.43
C ARG A 149 -10.52 -4.64 -10.03
N PHE A 150 -10.46 -5.96 -9.86
CA PHE A 150 -10.22 -6.61 -8.57
C PHE A 150 -8.75 -6.95 -8.34
N GLN A 151 -7.89 -6.76 -9.33
CA GLN A 151 -6.47 -7.10 -9.19
C GLN A 151 -5.72 -6.03 -8.41
N ARG A 152 -4.84 -6.48 -7.50
CA ARG A 152 -3.93 -5.67 -6.70
C ARG A 152 -2.59 -6.35 -6.64
N TYR A 153 -1.55 -5.59 -6.28
CA TYR A 153 -0.19 -6.11 -6.30
C TYR A 153 0.55 -5.75 -5.02
N PHE A 154 1.37 -6.68 -4.56
CA PHE A 154 2.40 -6.41 -3.55
C PHE A 154 3.76 -6.39 -4.24
N THR A 155 4.60 -5.41 -3.91
CA THR A 155 5.93 -5.25 -4.52
C THR A 155 7.05 -5.51 -3.51
N LEU A 156 8.13 -6.13 -3.97
CA LEU A 156 9.36 -6.43 -3.24
C LEU A 156 10.60 -5.99 -4.02
N ASN A 157 10.44 -5.24 -5.11
CA ASN A 157 11.53 -4.80 -5.97
C ASN A 157 12.57 -3.95 -5.22
N HIS A 158 12.17 -3.10 -4.29
CA HIS A 158 13.08 -2.34 -3.44
C HIS A 158 13.96 -3.25 -2.57
N LEU A 159 13.44 -4.35 -2.04
CA LEU A 159 14.21 -5.33 -1.27
C LEU A 159 15.17 -6.11 -2.17
N TYR A 160 14.74 -6.49 -3.37
CA TYR A 160 15.60 -7.10 -4.38
C TYR A 160 16.75 -6.17 -4.77
N ASN A 161 16.46 -4.89 -5.03
CA ASN A 161 17.45 -3.86 -5.35
C ASN A 161 18.39 -3.56 -4.17
N ALA A 162 17.91 -3.70 -2.93
CA ALA A 162 18.75 -3.63 -1.73
C ALA A 162 19.67 -4.86 -1.55
N GLY A 163 19.60 -5.84 -2.46
CA GLY A 163 20.50 -7.00 -2.48
C GLY A 163 20.02 -8.20 -1.67
N LEU A 164 18.72 -8.31 -1.30
CA LEU A 164 18.20 -9.51 -0.66
C LEU A 164 18.27 -10.72 -1.62
N SER A 165 18.67 -11.88 -1.09
CA SER A 165 18.67 -13.14 -1.83
C SER A 165 17.24 -13.62 -2.16
N ASP A 166 17.09 -14.54 -3.12
CA ASP A 166 15.76 -15.11 -3.42
C ASP A 166 15.18 -15.87 -2.22
N GLU A 167 16.02 -16.51 -1.41
CA GLU A 167 15.61 -17.20 -0.18
C GLU A 167 15.07 -16.21 0.86
N GLU A 168 15.74 -15.06 1.04
CA GLU A 168 15.25 -13.99 1.91
C GLU A 168 13.91 -13.43 1.38
N LEU A 169 13.81 -13.14 0.07
CA LEU A 169 12.58 -12.67 -0.56
C LEU A 169 11.46 -13.70 -0.47
N GLN A 170 11.77 -15.01 -0.50
CA GLN A 170 10.77 -16.06 -0.28
C GLN A 170 10.14 -15.99 1.11
N THR A 171 10.91 -15.58 2.12
CA THR A 171 10.37 -15.35 3.46
C THR A 171 9.33 -14.23 3.47
N TYR A 172 9.57 -13.14 2.74
CA TYR A 172 8.59 -12.06 2.57
C TYR A 172 7.35 -12.53 1.81
N ARG A 173 7.52 -13.28 0.71
CA ARG A 173 6.40 -13.86 -0.06
C ARG A 173 5.51 -14.75 0.82
N ASN A 174 6.12 -15.58 1.66
CA ASN A 174 5.39 -16.45 2.59
C ASN A 174 4.65 -15.66 3.67
N ALA A 175 5.27 -14.61 4.22
CA ALA A 175 4.64 -13.74 5.21
C ALA A 175 3.44 -12.98 4.62
N ILE A 176 3.59 -12.42 3.41
CA ILE A 176 2.50 -11.76 2.68
C ILE A 176 1.34 -12.74 2.46
N SER A 177 1.65 -13.94 1.98
CA SER A 177 0.64 -14.97 1.75
C SER A 177 -0.08 -15.37 3.03
N LYS A 178 0.66 -15.62 4.12
CA LYS A 178 0.08 -15.96 5.41
C LYS A 178 -0.81 -14.84 5.94
N LEU A 179 -0.30 -13.60 5.96
CA LEU A 179 -1.05 -12.46 6.49
C LEU A 179 -2.31 -12.18 5.68
N ALA A 180 -2.25 -12.15 4.34
CA ALA A 180 -3.41 -11.91 3.50
C ALA A 180 -4.53 -12.92 3.75
N ASN A 181 -4.17 -14.20 3.96
CA ASN A 181 -5.14 -15.24 4.33
C ASN A 181 -5.63 -15.12 5.79
N SER A 182 -4.78 -14.66 6.72
CA SER A 182 -5.19 -14.39 8.11
C SER A 182 -6.09 -13.16 8.24
N LEU A 183 -6.15 -12.32 7.21
CA LEU A 183 -7.02 -11.14 7.12
C LEU A 183 -8.25 -11.39 6.22
N SER A 184 -8.65 -12.65 6.05
CA SER A 184 -9.65 -13.07 5.06
C SER A 184 -10.72 -13.98 5.65
N TRP A 185 -11.98 -13.69 5.35
CA TRP A 185 -13.11 -14.58 5.63
C TRP A 185 -13.39 -15.61 4.52
N ASN A 186 -12.55 -15.68 3.48
CA ASN A 186 -12.71 -16.69 2.43
C ASN A 186 -12.35 -18.09 2.98
N PRO A 187 -13.15 -19.14 2.71
CA PRO A 187 -12.87 -20.50 3.19
C PRO A 187 -11.67 -21.17 2.50
N ARG A 188 -11.11 -20.58 1.46
CA ARG A 188 -9.97 -21.16 0.71
C ARG A 188 -8.71 -20.36 0.91
N ILE A 189 -7.61 -21.03 1.21
CA ILE A 189 -6.27 -20.41 1.16
C ILE A 189 -5.93 -20.04 -0.27
N ARG A 190 -5.46 -18.81 -0.47
CA ARG A 190 -5.02 -18.26 -1.76
C ARG A 190 -3.62 -17.69 -1.64
N VAL A 191 -2.71 -18.22 -2.44
CA VAL A 191 -1.33 -17.73 -2.48
C VAL A 191 -1.22 -16.64 -3.55
N PRO A 192 -0.63 -15.46 -3.24
CA PRO A 192 -0.35 -14.43 -4.24
C PRO A 192 0.49 -14.98 -5.40
N VAL A 193 0.20 -14.54 -6.61
CA VAL A 193 0.84 -15.04 -7.84
C VAL A 193 1.98 -14.11 -8.24
N ALA A 194 3.20 -14.64 -8.33
CA ALA A 194 4.33 -13.89 -8.87
C ALA A 194 4.14 -13.70 -10.38
N ILE A 195 4.30 -12.48 -10.87
CA ILE A 195 4.02 -12.11 -12.27
C ILE A 195 5.26 -11.71 -13.06
N ASP A 196 6.38 -11.48 -12.39
CA ASP A 196 7.67 -11.13 -12.97
C ASP A 196 8.71 -12.24 -12.78
N PRO A 197 9.77 -12.31 -13.61
CA PRO A 197 10.80 -13.36 -13.51
C PRO A 197 11.53 -13.36 -12.16
N MET A 198 11.71 -12.17 -11.55
CA MET A 198 12.41 -12.00 -10.28
C MET A 198 11.49 -12.27 -9.08
N LYS A 199 10.19 -12.53 -9.33
CA LYS A 199 9.15 -12.78 -8.31
C LYS A 199 9.07 -11.65 -7.28
N THR A 200 9.26 -10.41 -7.76
CA THR A 200 9.21 -9.19 -6.94
C THR A 200 7.85 -8.51 -6.98
N VAL A 201 6.99 -8.90 -7.92
CA VAL A 201 5.63 -8.38 -8.05
C VAL A 201 4.63 -9.52 -7.88
N LEU A 202 3.78 -9.42 -6.89
CA LEU A 202 2.84 -10.47 -6.48
C LEU A 202 1.42 -9.99 -6.69
N ARG A 203 0.68 -10.63 -7.59
CA ARG A 203 -0.73 -10.34 -7.84
C ARG A 203 -1.64 -11.03 -6.83
N ILE A 204 -2.67 -10.29 -6.39
CA ILE A 204 -3.84 -10.80 -5.68
C ILE A 204 -5.11 -10.37 -6.40
N ASP A 205 -6.18 -11.14 -6.22
CA ASP A 205 -7.54 -10.74 -6.56
C ASP A 205 -8.30 -10.48 -5.25
N LEU A 206 -8.85 -9.29 -5.06
CA LEU A 206 -9.54 -8.90 -3.82
C LEU A 206 -10.64 -9.90 -3.43
N ARG A 207 -11.33 -10.49 -4.42
CA ARG A 207 -12.38 -11.49 -4.20
C ARG A 207 -11.84 -12.77 -3.57
N TRP A 208 -10.55 -13.08 -3.77
CA TRP A 208 -9.91 -14.24 -3.13
C TRP A 208 -9.83 -14.13 -1.62
N TYR A 209 -9.88 -12.91 -1.09
CA TYR A 209 -9.78 -12.63 0.33
C TYR A 209 -11.09 -12.09 0.91
N GLN A 210 -12.15 -11.98 0.09
CA GLN A 210 -13.39 -11.27 0.40
C GLN A 210 -13.13 -9.81 0.77
N TRP A 211 -12.12 -9.21 0.17
CA TRP A 211 -11.85 -7.79 0.28
C TRP A 211 -12.59 -7.03 -0.82
N ASP A 212 -13.06 -5.86 -0.48
CA ASP A 212 -13.63 -4.92 -1.42
C ASP A 212 -12.70 -3.72 -1.67
N ALA A 213 -13.16 -2.77 -2.48
CA ALA A 213 -12.43 -1.55 -2.73
C ALA A 213 -12.28 -0.67 -1.48
N ALA A 214 -13.21 -0.76 -0.52
CA ALA A 214 -13.16 0.03 0.71
C ALA A 214 -12.02 -0.46 1.63
N ILE A 215 -11.83 -1.78 1.74
CA ILE A 215 -10.71 -2.38 2.48
C ILE A 215 -9.38 -1.97 1.85
N TRP A 216 -9.24 -2.04 0.51
CA TRP A 216 -8.02 -1.58 -0.14
C TRP A 216 -7.77 -0.09 0.10
N ASN A 217 -8.78 0.75 -0.02
CA ASN A 217 -8.67 2.18 0.25
C ASN A 217 -8.33 2.46 1.72
N ARG A 218 -8.84 1.65 2.67
CA ARG A 218 -8.46 1.75 4.08
C ARG A 218 -6.96 1.48 4.27
N MET A 219 -6.40 0.47 3.59
CA MET A 219 -4.95 0.25 3.58
C MET A 219 -4.19 1.44 2.98
N LEU A 220 -4.68 2.01 1.88
CA LEU A 220 -4.06 3.16 1.24
C LEU A 220 -4.06 4.43 2.11
N GLN A 221 -5.00 4.58 3.05
CA GLN A 221 -5.01 5.71 4.00
C GLN A 221 -3.81 5.70 4.94
N GLU A 222 -3.28 4.53 5.27
CA GLU A 222 -2.11 4.36 6.13
C GLU A 222 -0.80 4.22 5.33
N TYR A 223 -0.86 4.12 3.99
CA TYR A 223 0.28 3.81 3.15
C TYR A 223 1.13 5.04 2.85
N PRO A 224 2.36 5.15 3.38
CA PRO A 224 3.17 6.37 3.26
C PRO A 224 3.97 6.46 1.96
N TYR A 225 4.14 5.37 1.22
CA TYR A 225 5.04 5.26 0.08
C TYR A 225 4.35 5.41 -1.27
N GLY A 226 3.12 5.88 -1.29
CA GLY A 226 2.37 6.08 -2.54
C GLY A 226 2.96 7.21 -3.36
N ILE A 227 3.53 6.91 -4.51
CA ILE A 227 3.94 7.89 -5.50
C ILE A 227 3.02 7.74 -6.70
N LEU A 228 2.36 8.83 -7.08
CA LEU A 228 1.57 8.89 -8.30
C LEU A 228 2.51 9.13 -9.47
N ASP A 229 2.53 8.19 -10.37
CA ASP A 229 3.20 8.30 -11.66
C ASP A 229 2.17 8.73 -12.72
N ASP A 230 2.51 9.75 -13.49
CA ASP A 230 1.65 10.28 -14.57
C ASP A 230 1.95 9.64 -15.93
N THR A 231 2.76 8.58 -15.97
CA THR A 231 3.04 7.84 -17.21
C THR A 231 1.78 7.16 -17.76
N ILE A 232 1.77 6.91 -19.05
CA ILE A 232 0.67 6.18 -19.72
C ILE A 232 0.48 4.80 -19.07
N ALA A 233 1.57 4.13 -18.74
CA ALA A 233 1.55 2.82 -18.11
C ALA A 233 0.85 2.87 -16.74
N ALA A 234 1.17 3.85 -15.90
CA ALA A 234 0.55 4.04 -14.60
C ALA A 234 -0.95 4.34 -14.72
N ARG A 235 -1.33 5.16 -15.70
CA ARG A 235 -2.75 5.45 -15.96
C ARG A 235 -3.51 4.22 -16.47
N ALA A 236 -2.91 3.46 -17.39
CA ALA A 236 -3.51 2.22 -17.88
C ALA A 236 -3.72 1.21 -16.75
N ALA A 237 -2.74 1.07 -15.85
CA ALA A 237 -2.86 0.23 -14.66
C ALA A 237 -3.95 0.73 -13.71
N THR A 238 -3.98 2.06 -13.44
CA THR A 238 -5.01 2.72 -12.61
C THR A 238 -6.41 2.45 -13.14
N VAL A 239 -6.60 2.60 -14.43
CA VAL A 239 -7.90 2.39 -15.07
C VAL A 239 -8.30 0.93 -15.03
N SER A 240 -7.38 0.03 -15.43
CA SER A 240 -7.66 -1.40 -15.46
C SER A 240 -8.02 -1.95 -14.06
N THR A 241 -7.40 -1.44 -13.02
CA THR A 241 -7.58 -1.90 -11.64
C THR A 241 -8.58 -1.08 -10.83
N ALA A 242 -9.11 0.00 -11.41
CA ALA A 242 -10.06 0.90 -10.76
C ALA A 242 -9.55 1.51 -9.43
N THR A 243 -8.23 1.77 -9.32
CA THR A 243 -7.63 2.40 -8.15
C THR A 243 -6.43 3.26 -8.55
N LYS A 244 -6.17 4.35 -7.82
CA LYS A 244 -5.01 5.23 -8.07
C LYS A 244 -3.67 4.54 -7.79
N LEU A 245 -3.65 3.65 -6.79
CA LEU A 245 -2.48 2.83 -6.43
C LEU A 245 -2.87 1.36 -6.45
N PRO A 246 -2.63 0.66 -7.56
CA PRO A 246 -2.88 -0.78 -7.66
C PRO A 246 -1.85 -1.64 -6.94
N ALA A 247 -0.72 -1.06 -6.54
CA ALA A 247 0.38 -1.75 -5.88
C ALA A 247 0.80 -1.05 -4.58
N ILE A 248 1.15 -1.85 -3.57
CA ILE A 248 1.75 -1.40 -2.32
C ILE A 248 2.97 -2.28 -2.00
N ARG A 249 3.89 -1.78 -1.18
CA ARG A 249 5.04 -2.57 -0.72
C ARG A 249 4.60 -3.70 0.18
N GLY A 250 5.10 -4.91 -0.09
CA GLY A 250 4.73 -6.11 0.65
C GLY A 250 5.28 -6.14 2.07
N ASP A 251 6.46 -5.60 2.30
CA ASP A 251 7.06 -5.47 3.64
C ASP A 251 6.26 -4.50 4.53
N TRP A 252 5.82 -3.36 3.99
CA TRP A 252 4.92 -2.44 4.68
C TRP A 252 3.58 -3.13 5.00
N PHE A 253 3.00 -3.84 4.05
CA PHE A 253 1.75 -4.57 4.29
C PHE A 253 1.89 -5.52 5.46
N VAL A 254 2.96 -6.31 5.50
CA VAL A 254 3.20 -7.23 6.62
C VAL A 254 3.48 -6.48 7.92
N GLY A 255 4.27 -5.42 7.88
CA GLY A 255 4.65 -4.65 9.07
C GLY A 255 3.52 -3.87 9.72
N VAL A 256 2.55 -3.40 8.92
CA VAL A 256 1.50 -2.49 9.39
C VAL A 256 0.12 -3.15 9.44
N ALA A 257 -0.28 -3.91 8.41
CA ALA A 257 -1.59 -4.55 8.39
C ALA A 257 -1.72 -5.73 9.37
N SER A 258 -0.60 -6.21 9.93
CA SER A 258 -0.59 -7.22 11.00
C SER A 258 -0.99 -6.67 12.38
N ARG A 259 -1.22 -5.36 12.52
CA ARG A 259 -1.46 -4.66 13.78
C ARG A 259 -2.78 -3.91 13.78
N ALA A 260 -3.33 -3.73 14.98
CA ALA A 260 -4.42 -2.79 15.19
C ALA A 260 -3.96 -1.33 14.94
N PRO A 261 -4.83 -0.42 14.44
CA PRO A 261 -6.23 -0.71 14.12
C PRO A 261 -6.44 -1.41 12.77
N LEU A 262 -5.46 -1.33 11.85
CA LEU A 262 -5.60 -1.81 10.46
C LEU A 262 -5.90 -3.31 10.37
N TYR A 263 -5.32 -4.13 11.27
CA TYR A 263 -5.62 -5.54 11.42
C TYR A 263 -7.13 -5.80 11.62
N TYR A 264 -7.73 -5.05 12.53
CA TYR A 264 -9.16 -5.16 12.83
C TYR A 264 -10.04 -4.64 11.70
N ASP A 265 -9.61 -3.53 11.06
CA ASP A 265 -10.37 -2.90 9.98
C ASP A 265 -10.45 -3.78 8.74
N ILE A 266 -9.32 -4.43 8.36
CA ILE A 266 -9.27 -5.34 7.21
C ILE A 266 -10.08 -6.61 7.49
N LEU A 267 -9.93 -7.18 8.69
CA LEU A 267 -10.65 -8.38 9.10
C LEU A 267 -12.09 -8.08 9.53
N GLN A 268 -12.48 -6.79 9.58
CA GLN A 268 -13.83 -6.32 9.95
C GLN A 268 -14.28 -6.85 11.33
N ILE A 269 -13.35 -6.87 12.29
CA ILE A 269 -13.63 -7.30 13.66
C ILE A 269 -14.41 -6.20 14.40
N PRO A 270 -15.55 -6.50 15.02
CA PRO A 270 -16.32 -5.54 15.79
C PRO A 270 -15.53 -4.89 16.93
N SER A 271 -15.98 -3.71 17.38
CA SER A 271 -15.39 -3.01 18.54
C SER A 271 -15.75 -3.64 19.89
N ASN A 272 -16.62 -4.64 19.90
CA ASN A 272 -17.07 -5.35 21.09
C ASN A 272 -16.99 -6.86 20.87
N LEU A 273 -16.46 -7.60 21.85
CA LEU A 273 -16.29 -9.05 21.78
C LEU A 273 -17.62 -9.80 21.70
N ALA A 274 -18.67 -9.32 22.35
CA ALA A 274 -19.99 -9.95 22.28
C ALA A 274 -20.61 -9.88 20.86
N ASP A 275 -20.29 -8.84 20.09
CA ASP A 275 -20.70 -8.71 18.69
C ASP A 275 -19.96 -9.73 17.82
N LEU A 276 -18.68 -9.96 18.09
CA LEU A 276 -17.89 -10.99 17.41
C LEU A 276 -18.43 -12.39 17.75
N GLU A 277 -18.75 -12.67 19.02
CA GLU A 277 -19.36 -13.93 19.46
C GLU A 277 -20.67 -14.21 18.70
N ARG A 278 -21.52 -13.19 18.57
CA ARG A 278 -22.75 -13.29 17.75
C ARG A 278 -22.45 -13.58 16.27
N GLN A 279 -21.45 -12.92 15.68
CA GLN A 279 -21.01 -13.17 14.31
C GLN A 279 -20.53 -14.61 14.13
N LEU A 280 -19.80 -15.14 15.10
CA LEU A 280 -19.28 -16.52 15.13
C LEU A 280 -20.33 -17.54 15.56
N ARG A 281 -21.56 -17.11 15.94
CA ARG A 281 -22.64 -17.93 16.49
C ARG A 281 -22.22 -18.66 17.78
N VAL A 282 -21.47 -17.99 18.63
CA VAL A 282 -21.07 -18.45 19.94
C VAL A 282 -21.97 -17.77 20.98
N ASP A 283 -22.77 -18.54 21.68
CA ASP A 283 -23.47 -18.12 22.90
C ASP A 283 -22.70 -18.65 24.11
N ALA A 284 -21.74 -17.86 24.57
CA ALA A 284 -20.83 -18.28 25.63
C ALA A 284 -21.60 -18.59 26.94
N VAL A 285 -22.64 -17.82 27.27
CA VAL A 285 -23.44 -18.03 28.48
C VAL A 285 -24.23 -19.34 28.40
N LEU A 286 -24.94 -19.53 27.30
CA LEU A 286 -25.75 -20.74 27.09
C LEU A 286 -24.86 -21.99 27.03
N ASN A 287 -23.71 -21.92 26.34
CA ASN A 287 -22.79 -23.04 26.23
C ASN A 287 -22.23 -23.48 27.61
N VAL A 288 -21.96 -22.52 28.49
CA VAL A 288 -21.51 -22.80 29.86
C VAL A 288 -22.67 -23.41 30.69
N GLN A 289 -23.88 -22.86 30.58
CA GLN A 289 -25.08 -23.40 31.26
C GLN A 289 -25.40 -24.81 30.82
N GLN A 290 -25.13 -25.14 29.55
CA GLN A 290 -25.37 -26.48 28.99
C GLN A 290 -24.13 -27.38 29.08
N GLU A 291 -23.10 -27.01 29.80
CA GLU A 291 -21.86 -27.75 29.97
C GLU A 291 -21.16 -28.12 28.65
N ARG A 292 -21.32 -27.29 27.61
CA ARG A 292 -20.78 -27.49 26.26
C ARG A 292 -19.45 -26.76 26.05
N VAL A 293 -18.67 -26.60 27.10
CA VAL A 293 -17.39 -25.91 27.04
C VAL A 293 -16.28 -26.76 27.63
N ILE A 294 -15.05 -26.46 27.25
CA ILE A 294 -13.86 -27.04 27.86
C ILE A 294 -13.09 -25.88 28.50
N ARG A 295 -12.88 -25.97 29.81
CA ARG A 295 -12.05 -25.03 30.57
C ARG A 295 -10.74 -25.63 30.99
N VAL A 296 -9.73 -24.77 31.08
CA VAL A 296 -8.41 -25.10 31.60
C VAL A 296 -7.94 -23.90 32.43
N GLY A 297 -7.73 -24.11 33.72
CA GLY A 297 -7.27 -23.04 34.63
C GLY A 297 -5.86 -23.34 35.16
N PHE A 298 -5.00 -22.35 35.16
CA PHE A 298 -3.60 -22.48 35.59
C PHE A 298 -3.01 -21.16 36.06
N ASN A 299 -1.93 -21.25 36.82
CA ASN A 299 -1.12 -20.11 37.25
C ASN A 299 0.17 -20.05 36.44
N GLY A 300 0.51 -18.84 35.93
CA GLY A 300 1.75 -18.59 35.19
C GLY A 300 1.72 -19.13 33.76
N SER A 301 1.51 -18.24 32.79
CA SER A 301 1.40 -18.65 31.37
C SER A 301 2.71 -18.53 30.58
N GLY A 302 3.73 -17.88 31.12
CA GLY A 302 4.95 -17.47 30.42
C GLY A 302 4.89 -16.06 29.87
N ILE A 303 3.67 -15.53 29.60
CA ILE A 303 3.43 -14.14 29.20
C ILE A 303 2.72 -13.33 30.31
N SER A 304 2.06 -14.02 31.24
CA SER A 304 1.49 -13.45 32.46
C SER A 304 1.93 -14.27 33.67
N ARG A 305 2.24 -13.61 34.78
CA ARG A 305 2.57 -14.20 36.07
C ARG A 305 1.33 -14.52 36.92
N PHE A 306 0.16 -14.07 36.46
CA PHE A 306 -1.10 -14.24 37.16
C PHE A 306 -1.88 -15.47 36.70
N ASN A 307 -2.99 -15.71 37.39
CA ASN A 307 -3.94 -16.74 37.00
C ASN A 307 -4.51 -16.52 35.60
N ARG A 308 -4.84 -17.62 34.92
CA ARG A 308 -5.48 -17.57 33.63
C ARG A 308 -6.48 -18.73 33.51
N VAL A 309 -7.63 -18.46 32.91
CA VAL A 309 -8.59 -19.48 32.49
C VAL A 309 -8.74 -19.43 30.99
N LEU A 310 -8.62 -20.55 30.32
CA LEU A 310 -8.97 -20.75 28.93
C LEU A 310 -10.35 -21.40 28.85
N GLU A 311 -11.20 -20.96 27.94
CA GLU A 311 -12.52 -21.50 27.72
C GLU A 311 -12.72 -21.70 26.21
N ARG A 312 -13.03 -22.94 25.81
CA ARG A 312 -13.28 -23.33 24.44
C ARG A 312 -14.74 -23.53 24.17
N HIS A 313 -15.18 -22.95 23.06
CA HIS A 313 -16.51 -23.16 22.49
C HIS A 313 -16.39 -23.68 21.05
N ASP A 314 -17.42 -24.36 20.58
CA ASP A 314 -17.60 -24.58 19.16
C ASP A 314 -18.23 -23.32 18.55
N SER A 315 -17.75 -22.94 17.37
CA SER A 315 -18.25 -21.82 16.60
C SER A 315 -18.70 -22.25 15.21
N ALA A 316 -19.37 -21.37 14.49
CA ALA A 316 -19.79 -21.65 13.10
C ALA A 316 -18.61 -21.96 12.15
N GLN A 317 -17.38 -21.54 12.51
CA GLN A 317 -16.19 -21.70 11.70
C GLN A 317 -15.20 -22.74 12.27
N GLY A 318 -15.53 -23.38 13.38
CA GLY A 318 -14.69 -24.35 14.07
C GLY A 318 -14.51 -24.03 15.55
N MET A 319 -13.29 -23.68 15.96
CA MET A 319 -13.02 -23.41 17.38
C MET A 319 -13.11 -21.90 17.69
N TYR A 320 -13.49 -21.61 18.93
CA TYR A 320 -13.40 -20.32 19.58
C TYR A 320 -12.83 -20.53 20.97
N TRP A 321 -11.66 -19.95 21.25
CA TRP A 321 -11.01 -19.95 22.55
C TRP A 321 -11.07 -18.54 23.12
N ARG A 322 -11.53 -18.40 24.36
CA ARG A 322 -11.50 -17.16 25.14
C ARG A 322 -10.59 -17.35 26.33
N THR A 323 -9.75 -16.35 26.59
CA THR A 323 -8.95 -16.29 27.82
C THR A 323 -9.55 -15.31 28.80
N TYR A 324 -9.39 -15.60 30.08
CA TYR A 324 -9.67 -14.69 31.19
C TYR A 324 -8.36 -14.43 31.91
N ASP A 325 -7.87 -13.20 31.81
CA ASP A 325 -6.63 -12.75 32.41
C ASP A 325 -6.93 -11.93 33.68
N PHE A 326 -6.07 -12.04 34.67
CA PHE A 326 -6.26 -11.44 35.98
C PHE A 326 -5.15 -10.44 36.24
N ASP A 327 -5.47 -9.33 36.89
CA ASP A 327 -4.54 -8.31 37.36
C ASP A 327 -3.97 -8.63 38.73
N GLU A 328 -3.01 -7.79 39.18
CA GLU A 328 -2.39 -7.92 40.49
C GLU A 328 -3.43 -7.69 41.60
N PRO A 329 -3.50 -8.55 42.63
CA PRO A 329 -4.34 -8.28 43.78
C PRO A 329 -3.94 -6.96 44.43
N PRO A 330 -4.89 -6.11 44.81
CA PRO A 330 -4.54 -4.87 45.54
C PRO A 330 -3.78 -5.20 46.81
N ALA A 331 -2.71 -4.43 47.06
CA ALA A 331 -1.85 -4.64 48.21
C ALA A 331 -2.60 -4.58 49.56
N ASN A 332 -3.79 -3.98 49.59
CA ASN A 332 -4.66 -3.85 50.76
C ASN A 332 -6.07 -4.37 50.42
N LEU A 333 -6.33 -5.64 50.65
CA LEU A 333 -7.67 -6.19 50.71
C LEU A 333 -8.36 -5.69 51.98
N THR A 334 -8.93 -4.48 51.92
CA THR A 334 -9.54 -3.83 53.09
C THR A 334 -11.07 -3.72 53.01
N GLU A 335 -11.68 -4.16 51.92
CA GLU A 335 -13.16 -4.20 51.81
C GLU A 335 -13.71 -5.27 52.75
N ARG A 336 -14.32 -4.81 53.85
CA ARG A 336 -15.03 -5.64 54.78
C ARG A 336 -16.53 -5.39 54.67
N VAL A 337 -17.31 -6.42 54.41
CA VAL A 337 -18.76 -6.38 54.54
C VAL A 337 -19.14 -7.13 55.77
N ASN A 338 -19.87 -6.47 56.69
CA ASN A 338 -20.24 -7.01 57.99
C ASN A 338 -19.07 -7.54 58.83
N GLY A 339 -17.88 -6.87 58.75
CA GLY A 339 -16.69 -7.26 59.48
C GLY A 339 -15.83 -8.38 58.85
N ASN A 340 -16.33 -9.05 57.85
CA ASN A 340 -15.60 -10.12 57.13
C ASN A 340 -14.90 -9.57 55.91
N LEU A 341 -13.66 -9.99 55.66
CA LEU A 341 -12.90 -9.73 54.42
C LEU A 341 -13.67 -10.35 53.25
N LEU A 342 -13.93 -9.54 52.21
CA LEU A 342 -14.45 -10.07 50.95
C LEU A 342 -13.38 -10.98 50.34
N PRO A 343 -13.76 -12.20 49.90
CA PRO A 343 -12.81 -13.10 49.25
C PRO A 343 -12.36 -12.52 47.90
N ASP A 344 -11.05 -12.66 47.64
CA ASP A 344 -10.47 -12.22 46.36
C ASP A 344 -10.98 -13.08 45.19
N ARG A 345 -11.92 -12.56 44.43
CA ARG A 345 -12.52 -13.23 43.26
C ARG A 345 -11.57 -13.41 42.07
N ARG A 346 -10.34 -12.93 42.16
CA ARG A 346 -9.28 -13.20 41.14
C ARG A 346 -8.59 -14.54 41.40
N ASN A 347 -8.85 -15.17 42.54
CA ASN A 347 -8.37 -16.52 42.85
C ASN A 347 -9.25 -17.58 42.18
N ILE A 348 -8.82 -18.10 41.01
CA ILE A 348 -9.53 -19.11 40.22
C ILE A 348 -9.63 -20.44 40.95
N PHE A 349 -8.78 -20.74 41.93
CA PHE A 349 -8.84 -21.97 42.71
C PHE A 349 -9.95 -21.93 43.75
N ALA A 350 -10.31 -20.74 44.23
CA ALA A 350 -11.43 -20.51 45.12
C ALA A 350 -12.75 -20.23 44.35
N PHE A 351 -12.66 -19.62 43.16
CA PHE A 351 -13.80 -19.19 42.34
C PHE A 351 -13.67 -19.68 40.89
N PRO A 352 -13.74 -20.99 40.62
CA PRO A 352 -13.52 -21.51 39.26
C PRO A 352 -14.70 -21.34 38.30
N LEU A 353 -15.90 -20.99 38.76
CA LEU A 353 -17.15 -21.03 38.04
C LEU A 353 -17.55 -19.73 37.32
N GLY A 354 -16.75 -18.65 37.38
CA GLY A 354 -17.06 -17.39 36.68
C GLY A 354 -16.78 -17.43 35.18
N PRO A 355 -16.99 -16.31 34.49
CA PRO A 355 -17.95 -15.26 34.83
C PRO A 355 -19.38 -15.68 34.42
N ASN A 356 -20.43 -15.01 34.89
CA ASN A 356 -21.83 -15.14 34.49
C ASN A 356 -22.64 -16.34 34.96
N LEU A 357 -22.10 -17.23 35.79
CA LEU A 357 -22.83 -18.43 36.22
C LEU A 357 -23.48 -18.35 37.60
N VAL A 358 -22.84 -17.69 38.54
CA VAL A 358 -23.30 -17.67 39.97
C VAL A 358 -22.81 -16.39 40.66
N ALA A 359 -23.43 -16.09 41.83
CA ALA A 359 -23.06 -14.95 42.65
C ALA A 359 -21.57 -14.92 43.08
N ASN A 360 -20.89 -16.09 43.10
CA ASN A 360 -19.49 -16.29 43.46
C ASN A 360 -18.55 -16.46 42.26
N ALA A 361 -18.86 -15.86 41.12
CA ALA A 361 -18.03 -15.91 39.93
C ALA A 361 -16.68 -15.18 40.11
N PHE A 362 -15.63 -15.64 39.42
CA PHE A 362 -14.37 -14.90 39.39
C PHE A 362 -14.52 -13.57 38.64
N GLN A 363 -13.65 -12.62 38.99
CA GLN A 363 -13.50 -11.33 38.33
C GLN A 363 -12.17 -11.31 37.56
N HIS A 364 -12.23 -10.95 36.28
CA HIS A 364 -11.06 -10.83 35.39
C HIS A 364 -10.87 -9.40 34.90
N ALA A 365 -9.66 -9.08 34.48
CA ALA A 365 -9.32 -7.75 33.97
C ALA A 365 -9.61 -7.62 32.46
N GLY A 366 -9.53 -8.72 31.75
CA GLY A 366 -9.73 -8.79 30.31
C GLY A 366 -9.26 -10.16 29.79
N GLY A 367 -8.93 -10.21 28.52
CA GLY A 367 -8.42 -11.42 27.90
C GLY A 367 -8.23 -11.31 26.40
N GLU A 368 -7.79 -12.42 25.83
CA GLU A 368 -7.69 -12.63 24.40
C GLU A 368 -8.75 -13.62 23.95
N ALA A 369 -9.32 -13.39 22.76
CA ALA A 369 -10.05 -14.45 22.09
C ALA A 369 -9.34 -14.84 20.79
N ILE A 370 -9.25 -16.16 20.57
CA ILE A 370 -8.67 -16.79 19.38
C ILE A 370 -9.78 -17.59 18.72
N PHE A 371 -10.03 -17.33 17.45
CA PHE A 371 -11.11 -17.98 16.73
C PHE A 371 -10.67 -18.48 15.36
N ALA A 372 -11.26 -19.59 14.93
CA ALA A 372 -11.03 -20.10 13.60
C ALA A 372 -11.67 -19.19 12.56
N LEU A 373 -10.92 -18.84 11.53
CA LEU A 373 -11.43 -18.27 10.28
C LEU A 373 -11.96 -19.42 9.39
N PRO A 374 -12.83 -19.14 8.42
CA PRO A 374 -13.35 -20.18 7.52
C PRO A 374 -12.28 -20.98 6.77
N ASN A 375 -11.11 -20.40 6.55
CA ASN A 375 -9.95 -21.06 5.92
C ASN A 375 -9.10 -21.90 6.89
N GLY A 376 -9.42 -21.89 8.19
CA GLY A 376 -8.71 -22.65 9.23
C GLY A 376 -7.51 -21.92 9.84
N LEU A 377 -7.19 -20.69 9.41
CA LEU A 377 -6.27 -19.80 10.13
C LEU A 377 -6.99 -19.18 11.33
N HIS A 378 -6.23 -18.47 12.17
CA HIS A 378 -6.77 -17.86 13.37
C HIS A 378 -6.94 -16.36 13.22
N GLY A 379 -8.07 -15.84 13.72
CA GLY A 379 -8.27 -14.45 14.06
C GLY A 379 -8.08 -14.23 15.57
N TYR A 380 -7.70 -13.00 15.94
CA TYR A 380 -7.35 -12.63 17.31
C TYR A 380 -8.03 -11.33 17.69
N ILE A 381 -8.47 -11.23 18.94
CA ILE A 381 -8.98 -9.99 19.52
C ILE A 381 -8.56 -9.89 20.98
N LEU A 382 -8.12 -8.69 21.39
CA LEU A 382 -7.93 -8.36 22.80
C LEU A 382 -9.13 -7.60 23.30
N ALA A 383 -9.62 -7.92 24.50
CA ALA A 383 -10.77 -7.26 25.10
C ALA A 383 -10.59 -7.03 26.61
N LYS A 384 -11.20 -5.97 27.12
CA LYS A 384 -11.39 -5.74 28.55
C LYS A 384 -12.46 -6.66 29.12
N SER A 385 -12.61 -6.64 30.44
CA SER A 385 -13.67 -7.39 31.15
C SER A 385 -15.09 -6.95 30.77
N ASP A 386 -15.28 -5.74 30.28
CA ASP A 386 -16.55 -5.21 29.74
C ASP A 386 -16.79 -5.58 28.25
N ASN A 387 -15.94 -6.44 27.67
CA ASN A 387 -15.93 -6.85 26.27
C ASN A 387 -15.50 -5.77 25.27
N THR A 388 -15.09 -4.58 25.71
CA THR A 388 -14.57 -3.54 24.81
C THR A 388 -13.25 -3.99 24.22
N ARG A 389 -13.11 -3.89 22.89
CA ARG A 389 -11.89 -4.24 22.14
C ARG A 389 -10.71 -3.35 22.52
N LEU A 390 -9.53 -3.95 22.57
CA LEU A 390 -8.24 -3.29 22.81
C LEU A 390 -7.32 -3.46 21.61
N ASP A 391 -6.57 -2.42 21.28
CA ASP A 391 -5.50 -2.48 20.29
C ASP A 391 -4.20 -3.04 20.91
N LYS A 392 -3.96 -2.73 22.17
CA LYS A 392 -2.81 -3.21 22.97
C LYS A 392 -3.25 -3.71 24.32
N GLY A 393 -2.68 -4.83 24.73
CA GLY A 393 -2.84 -5.37 26.08
C GLY A 393 -2.06 -4.57 27.11
N PRO A 394 -2.59 -4.43 28.35
CA PRO A 394 -1.88 -3.75 29.45
C PRO A 394 -0.59 -4.49 29.81
N ILE A 395 0.56 -3.81 29.75
CA ILE A 395 1.90 -4.39 30.03
C ILE A 395 2.01 -4.92 31.47
N ALA A 396 1.21 -4.39 32.40
CA ALA A 396 1.15 -4.87 33.78
C ALA A 396 0.59 -6.31 33.86
N ILE A 397 -0.27 -6.71 32.94
CA ILE A 397 -0.97 -8.01 32.93
C ILE A 397 -0.27 -9.00 31.98
N VAL A 398 0.05 -8.56 30.76
CA VAL A 398 0.62 -9.41 29.71
C VAL A 398 1.79 -8.71 29.04
N LYS A 399 2.82 -9.49 28.67
CA LYS A 399 4.03 -9.00 28.00
C LYS A 399 4.39 -9.88 26.81
N ASP A 400 4.83 -9.25 25.72
CA ASP A 400 5.47 -9.94 24.59
C ASP A 400 7.00 -9.81 24.71
N PRO A 401 7.71 -10.85 25.18
CA PRO A 401 9.16 -10.78 25.38
C PRO A 401 9.96 -10.68 24.07
N LYS A 402 9.33 -10.89 22.93
CA LYS A 402 9.97 -10.81 21.62
C LYS A 402 9.98 -9.40 21.05
N ARG A 403 9.24 -8.47 21.67
CA ARG A 403 9.16 -7.08 21.25
C ARG A 403 10.05 -6.18 22.12
N PRO A 404 10.73 -5.17 21.52
CA PRO A 404 11.58 -4.25 22.28
C PRO A 404 10.83 -3.46 23.36
N ASP A 405 9.56 -3.11 23.10
CA ASP A 405 8.68 -2.37 24.00
C ASP A 405 7.88 -3.27 24.96
N SER A 406 8.06 -4.59 24.85
CA SER A 406 7.30 -5.62 25.57
C SER A 406 5.77 -5.50 25.43
N ALA A 407 5.24 -4.70 24.52
CA ALA A 407 3.82 -4.52 24.32
C ALA A 407 3.19 -5.71 23.58
N VAL A 408 2.03 -6.15 24.06
CA VAL A 408 1.19 -7.12 23.33
C VAL A 408 0.27 -6.34 22.42
N GLU A 409 0.54 -6.35 21.11
CA GLU A 409 -0.29 -5.73 20.09
C GLU A 409 -1.19 -6.79 19.44
N ALA A 410 -2.48 -6.48 19.33
CA ALA A 410 -3.44 -7.37 18.69
C ALA A 410 -3.03 -7.68 17.25
N GLY A 411 -3.15 -8.95 16.87
CA GLY A 411 -2.69 -9.47 15.59
C GLY A 411 -1.24 -9.95 15.65
N VAL A 412 -0.25 -9.07 15.53
CA VAL A 412 1.16 -9.45 15.40
C VAL A 412 1.72 -10.18 16.61
N SER A 413 1.45 -9.71 17.83
CA SER A 413 1.91 -10.38 19.05
C SER A 413 1.19 -11.70 19.27
N CYS A 414 -0.12 -11.74 18.99
CA CYS A 414 -0.88 -12.98 19.05
C CYS A 414 -0.34 -14.03 18.08
N MET A 415 -0.07 -13.65 16.82
CA MET A 415 0.55 -14.55 15.83
C MET A 415 1.94 -15.01 16.29
N SER A 416 2.72 -14.11 16.89
CA SER A 416 4.06 -14.39 17.40
C SER A 416 4.07 -15.40 18.55
N CYS A 417 3.11 -15.31 19.46
CA CYS A 417 2.94 -16.24 20.56
C CYS A 417 2.31 -17.54 20.12
N HIS A 418 1.31 -17.48 19.24
CA HIS A 418 0.52 -18.62 18.77
C HIS A 418 1.03 -19.21 17.44
N VAL A 419 2.35 -19.35 17.30
CA VAL A 419 3.03 -19.84 16.08
C VAL A 419 2.48 -21.17 15.61
N SER A 420 2.22 -22.07 16.56
CA SER A 420 1.68 -23.42 16.32
C SER A 420 0.17 -23.51 16.60
N GLY A 421 -0.51 -22.37 16.74
CA GLY A 421 -1.92 -22.34 17.15
C GLY A 421 -2.09 -22.28 18.66
N ILE A 422 -3.07 -22.99 19.19
CA ILE A 422 -3.31 -23.02 20.63
C ILE A 422 -2.15 -23.71 21.34
N ILE A 423 -1.66 -23.07 22.42
CA ILE A 423 -0.55 -23.60 23.23
C ILE A 423 -1.15 -24.56 24.27
N PRO A 424 -0.83 -25.85 24.23
CA PRO A 424 -1.34 -26.81 25.20
C PRO A 424 -0.90 -26.45 26.62
N LYS A 425 -1.85 -26.41 27.54
CA LYS A 425 -1.64 -26.19 28.98
C LYS A 425 -2.40 -27.22 29.78
N SER A 426 -1.80 -27.65 30.91
CA SER A 426 -2.43 -28.59 31.81
C SER A 426 -3.35 -27.87 32.80
N ASP A 427 -4.54 -28.40 32.98
CA ASP A 427 -5.48 -27.89 33.98
C ASP A 427 -4.96 -28.14 35.42
N GLN A 428 -5.10 -27.14 36.28
CA GLN A 428 -4.75 -27.20 37.69
C GLN A 428 -5.98 -27.13 38.59
N ILE A 429 -7.13 -26.70 38.07
CA ILE A 429 -8.38 -26.52 38.86
C ILE A 429 -8.93 -27.85 39.27
N ARG A 430 -9.00 -28.83 38.36
CA ARG A 430 -9.49 -30.16 38.64
C ARG A 430 -8.60 -30.88 39.66
N ASP A 431 -7.27 -30.74 39.55
CA ASP A 431 -6.31 -31.25 40.52
C ASP A 431 -6.49 -30.64 41.90
N HIS A 432 -6.74 -29.31 41.94
CA HIS A 432 -7.02 -28.59 43.17
C HIS A 432 -8.33 -29.13 43.86
N LEU A 433 -9.39 -29.30 43.11
CA LEU A 433 -10.66 -29.87 43.59
C LEU A 433 -10.45 -31.29 44.17
N ALA A 434 -9.65 -32.12 43.50
CA ALA A 434 -9.36 -33.47 43.97
C ALA A 434 -8.62 -33.49 45.31
N LYS A 435 -7.66 -32.54 45.49
CA LYS A 435 -6.86 -32.39 46.72
C LYS A 435 -7.64 -31.70 47.86
N ASN A 436 -8.65 -30.91 47.54
CA ASN A 436 -9.43 -30.13 48.49
C ASN A 436 -10.96 -30.40 48.34
N PRO A 437 -11.46 -31.61 48.57
CA PRO A 437 -12.84 -31.99 48.28
C PRO A 437 -13.89 -31.26 49.15
N LYS A 438 -13.44 -30.66 50.27
CA LYS A 438 -14.32 -29.89 51.17
C LYS A 438 -14.34 -28.38 50.86
N ALA A 439 -13.56 -27.91 49.89
CA ALA A 439 -13.51 -26.48 49.50
C ALA A 439 -14.75 -26.04 48.74
N PHE A 440 -15.50 -27.00 48.16
CA PHE A 440 -16.69 -26.74 47.34
C PHE A 440 -17.88 -27.52 47.86
N ASN A 441 -19.08 -26.95 47.74
CA ASN A 441 -20.30 -27.75 47.92
C ASN A 441 -20.44 -28.81 46.81
N LYS A 442 -21.33 -29.77 47.00
CA LYS A 442 -21.50 -30.89 46.07
C LYS A 442 -21.85 -30.44 44.63
N GLN A 443 -22.76 -29.47 44.53
CA GLN A 443 -23.24 -28.95 43.22
C GLN A 443 -22.14 -28.22 42.46
N ASP A 444 -21.39 -27.30 43.15
CA ASP A 444 -20.27 -26.62 42.53
C ASP A 444 -19.16 -27.59 42.12
N ALA A 445 -18.87 -28.58 42.95
CA ALA A 445 -17.87 -29.61 42.64
C ALA A 445 -18.25 -30.44 41.38
N GLU A 446 -19.53 -30.76 41.21
CA GLU A 446 -20.02 -31.46 40.01
C GLU A 446 -19.89 -30.56 38.76
N LEU A 447 -20.30 -29.32 38.88
CA LEU A 447 -20.18 -28.35 37.78
C LEU A 447 -18.72 -28.07 37.39
N VAL A 448 -17.80 -27.92 38.35
CA VAL A 448 -16.36 -27.83 38.09
C VAL A 448 -15.85 -29.05 37.31
N ARG A 449 -16.28 -30.28 37.69
CA ARG A 449 -15.86 -31.50 36.96
C ARG A 449 -16.40 -31.55 35.53
N ALA A 450 -17.57 -30.96 35.28
CA ALA A 450 -18.18 -30.92 33.96
C ALA A 450 -17.44 -29.90 33.05
N LEU A 451 -17.18 -28.67 33.56
CA LEU A 451 -16.53 -27.62 32.80
C LEU A 451 -15.02 -27.82 32.61
N TYR A 452 -14.35 -28.43 33.60
CA TYR A 452 -12.92 -28.76 33.59
C TYR A 452 -12.69 -30.26 33.40
N PRO A 453 -12.70 -30.79 32.16
CA PRO A 453 -12.59 -32.21 31.91
C PRO A 453 -11.23 -32.77 32.33
N ALA A 454 -11.09 -34.12 32.22
CA ALA A 454 -9.80 -34.75 32.47
C ALA A 454 -8.70 -34.17 31.63
N LYS A 455 -7.50 -34.09 32.18
CA LYS A 455 -6.31 -33.45 31.57
C LYS A 455 -6.04 -34.00 30.16
N GLU A 456 -6.16 -35.30 29.98
CA GLU A 456 -5.91 -35.99 28.71
C GLU A 456 -6.86 -35.46 27.64
N LYS A 457 -8.16 -35.31 27.95
CA LYS A 457 -9.17 -34.82 27.01
C LYS A 457 -8.96 -33.34 26.65
N SER A 458 -8.60 -32.48 27.61
CA SER A 458 -8.33 -31.06 27.33
C SER A 458 -7.08 -30.90 26.46
N LEU A 459 -6.02 -31.68 26.72
CA LEU A 459 -4.79 -31.66 25.92
C LEU A 459 -5.03 -32.20 24.49
N GLU A 460 -5.82 -33.28 24.33
CA GLU A 460 -6.19 -33.83 23.02
C GLU A 460 -6.87 -32.78 22.15
N VAL A 461 -7.88 -32.07 22.67
CA VAL A 461 -8.60 -31.03 21.93
C VAL A 461 -7.70 -29.87 21.56
N MET A 462 -6.82 -29.43 22.48
CA MET A 462 -5.84 -28.37 22.19
C MET A 462 -4.87 -28.79 21.09
N GLN A 463 -4.37 -30.00 21.12
CA GLN A 463 -3.46 -30.57 20.12
C GLN A 463 -4.12 -30.70 18.75
N GLU A 464 -5.40 -31.10 18.72
CA GLU A 464 -6.17 -31.22 17.49
C GLU A 464 -6.37 -29.84 16.84
N ASP A 465 -6.79 -28.81 17.61
CA ASP A 465 -6.94 -27.45 17.13
C ASP A 465 -5.59 -26.87 16.64
N ALA A 466 -4.49 -27.14 17.36
CA ALA A 466 -3.14 -26.74 16.95
C ALA A 466 -2.69 -27.45 15.66
N LYS A 467 -2.97 -28.74 15.49
CA LYS A 467 -2.65 -29.51 14.29
C LYS A 467 -3.38 -28.96 13.06
N LYS A 468 -4.69 -28.71 13.16
CA LYS A 468 -5.50 -28.13 12.09
C LYS A 468 -4.95 -26.77 11.63
N TYR A 469 -4.57 -25.94 12.59
CA TYR A 469 -3.93 -24.64 12.30
C TYR A 469 -2.60 -24.82 11.57
N ALA A 470 -1.72 -25.70 12.07
CA ALA A 470 -0.40 -25.93 11.47
C ALA A 470 -0.50 -26.44 10.02
N GLU A 471 -1.41 -27.36 9.75
CA GLU A 471 -1.70 -27.85 8.39
C GLU A 471 -2.18 -26.71 7.47
N THR A 472 -2.96 -25.78 8.01
CA THR A 472 -3.46 -24.63 7.25
C THR A 472 -2.36 -23.61 6.98
N VAL A 473 -1.49 -23.32 7.95
CA VAL A 473 -0.32 -22.46 7.76
C VAL A 473 0.55 -22.99 6.63
N ALA A 474 0.80 -24.29 6.57
CA ALA A 474 1.60 -24.90 5.50
C ALA A 474 1.04 -24.64 4.10
N LYS A 475 -0.30 -24.58 3.94
CA LYS A 475 -0.97 -24.27 2.66
C LYS A 475 -0.71 -22.83 2.19
N THR A 476 -0.35 -21.90 3.08
CA THR A 476 0.03 -20.54 2.71
C THR A 476 1.45 -20.43 2.14
N GLY A 477 2.25 -21.50 2.20
CA GLY A 477 3.68 -21.51 1.89
C GLY A 477 4.57 -21.18 3.08
N ALA A 478 4.00 -20.70 4.19
CA ALA A 478 4.75 -20.47 5.43
C ALA A 478 4.97 -21.80 6.17
N LYS A 479 6.07 -21.86 6.94
CA LYS A 479 6.37 -23.02 7.79
C LYS A 479 6.07 -22.68 9.24
N VAL A 480 5.48 -23.64 9.96
CA VAL A 480 5.41 -23.54 11.43
C VAL A 480 6.81 -23.81 11.98
N SER A 481 7.38 -22.82 12.64
CA SER A 481 8.74 -22.90 13.21
C SER A 481 8.81 -22.02 14.47
N LYS A 482 9.91 -22.05 15.19
CA LYS A 482 10.17 -21.14 16.35
C LYS A 482 9.97 -19.67 15.96
N PHE A 483 10.20 -19.30 14.71
CA PHE A 483 10.08 -17.96 14.17
C PHE A 483 8.80 -17.85 13.32
N GLU A 484 7.89 -17.01 13.75
CA GLU A 484 6.65 -16.75 13.04
C GLU A 484 6.91 -15.81 11.86
N ALA A 485 6.42 -16.18 10.65
CA ALA A 485 6.77 -15.49 9.42
C ALA A 485 6.33 -14.00 9.41
N VAL A 486 5.10 -13.69 9.85
CA VAL A 486 4.55 -12.34 9.85
C VAL A 486 5.30 -11.47 10.86
N SER A 487 5.43 -11.91 12.12
CA SER A 487 6.12 -11.16 13.17
C SER A 487 7.60 -10.95 12.86
N THR A 488 8.26 -11.94 12.23
CA THR A 488 9.65 -11.81 11.78
C THR A 488 9.82 -10.69 10.76
N ILE A 489 8.94 -10.62 9.76
CA ILE A 489 8.99 -9.55 8.75
C ILE A 489 8.59 -8.20 9.35
N THR A 490 7.65 -8.19 10.29
CA THR A 490 7.28 -6.97 11.02
C THR A 490 8.47 -6.36 11.75
N LEU A 491 9.25 -7.17 12.49
CA LEU A 491 10.46 -6.71 13.16
C LEU A 491 11.54 -6.23 12.17
N LYS A 492 11.65 -6.88 11.00
CA LYS A 492 12.56 -6.43 9.93
C LYS A 492 12.14 -5.09 9.34
N TYR A 493 10.84 -4.90 9.13
CA TYR A 493 10.31 -3.63 8.64
C TYR A 493 10.52 -2.48 9.62
N GLU A 494 10.38 -2.74 10.93
CA GLU A 494 10.62 -1.75 11.99
C GLU A 494 12.11 -1.42 12.23
N ALA A 495 13.00 -2.29 11.79
CA ALA A 495 14.44 -2.12 12.00
C ALA A 495 14.97 -0.87 11.30
N ASP A 496 16.04 -0.32 11.86
CA ASP A 496 16.75 0.80 11.25
C ASP A 496 17.21 0.48 9.85
N MET A 497 17.06 1.46 8.97
CA MET A 497 17.42 1.36 7.56
C MET A 497 18.86 1.78 7.35
N ASP A 498 19.60 0.96 6.61
CA ASP A 498 20.92 1.30 6.10
C ASP A 498 20.85 1.99 4.71
N LEU A 499 21.98 2.52 4.26
CA LEU A 499 22.04 3.22 2.97
C LEU A 499 21.60 2.37 1.77
N PRO A 500 21.97 1.08 1.62
CA PRO A 500 21.48 0.25 0.52
C PRO A 500 19.95 0.13 0.47
N LEU A 501 19.31 -0.12 1.61
CA LEU A 501 17.85 -0.22 1.67
C LEU A 501 17.17 1.12 1.40
N ALA A 502 17.67 2.20 2.01
CA ALA A 502 17.12 3.53 1.81
C ALA A 502 17.23 4.00 0.34
N ALA A 503 18.38 3.77 -0.29
CA ALA A 503 18.60 4.06 -1.70
C ALA A 503 17.66 3.27 -2.61
N ALA A 504 17.52 1.96 -2.36
CA ALA A 504 16.63 1.09 -3.13
C ALA A 504 15.15 1.49 -2.98
N GLU A 505 14.73 2.01 -1.82
CA GLU A 505 13.37 2.49 -1.61
C GLU A 505 13.00 3.74 -2.42
N VAL A 506 13.99 4.52 -2.84
CA VAL A 506 13.82 5.67 -3.74
C VAL A 506 14.28 5.39 -5.18
N GLY A 507 14.59 4.13 -5.49
CA GLY A 507 14.98 3.71 -6.84
C GLY A 507 16.38 4.14 -7.27
N LEU A 508 17.27 4.46 -6.33
CA LEU A 508 18.64 4.91 -6.59
C LEU A 508 19.68 3.84 -6.19
N SER A 509 20.86 3.94 -6.77
CA SER A 509 22.02 3.22 -6.22
C SER A 509 22.49 3.86 -4.90
N PRO A 510 23.17 3.11 -4.01
CA PRO A 510 23.68 3.66 -2.76
C PRO A 510 24.58 4.87 -2.94
N ASP A 511 25.45 4.86 -3.98
CA ASP A 511 26.36 5.98 -4.26
C ASP A 511 25.63 7.19 -4.83
N ALA A 512 24.65 6.99 -5.72
CA ALA A 512 23.80 8.05 -6.23
C ALA A 512 22.99 8.70 -5.10
N PHE A 513 22.40 7.91 -4.21
CA PHE A 513 21.65 8.46 -3.08
C PHE A 513 22.54 9.20 -2.09
N ARG A 514 23.74 8.69 -1.80
CA ARG A 514 24.72 9.40 -0.97
C ARG A 514 25.08 10.75 -1.56
N ALA A 515 25.33 10.83 -2.88
CA ALA A 515 25.61 12.10 -3.57
C ALA A 515 24.44 13.09 -3.47
N GLN A 516 23.19 12.62 -3.55
CA GLN A 516 22.02 13.47 -3.33
C GLN A 516 21.92 13.97 -1.89
N ILE A 517 22.21 13.13 -0.88
CA ILE A 517 22.26 13.56 0.53
C ILE A 517 23.35 14.61 0.72
N ASP A 518 24.52 14.47 0.06
CA ASP A 518 25.59 15.44 0.15
C ASP A 518 25.24 16.77 -0.52
N ALA A 519 24.45 16.77 -1.58
CA ALA A 519 24.04 17.97 -2.30
C ALA A 519 22.88 18.73 -1.64
N SER A 520 21.97 18.02 -0.92
CA SER A 520 20.74 18.61 -0.38
C SER A 520 20.82 18.84 1.13
N GLU A 521 20.50 20.06 1.59
CA GLU A 521 20.36 20.39 3.00
C GLU A 521 19.17 19.65 3.63
N THR A 522 18.06 19.58 2.93
CA THR A 522 16.85 18.87 3.36
C THR A 522 17.14 17.40 3.63
N LEU A 523 17.81 16.71 2.68
CA LEU A 523 18.16 15.30 2.87
C LEU A 523 19.19 15.11 4.00
N ARG A 524 20.17 16.01 4.13
CA ARG A 524 21.13 15.96 5.26
C ARG A 524 20.44 16.04 6.61
N LYS A 525 19.43 16.91 6.74
CA LYS A 525 18.68 17.08 7.98
C LYS A 525 17.94 15.79 8.38
N HIS A 526 17.30 15.10 7.44
CA HIS A 526 16.46 13.94 7.72
C HIS A 526 17.25 12.63 7.75
N VAL A 527 18.14 12.43 6.78
CA VAL A 527 18.80 11.15 6.54
C VAL A 527 20.33 11.24 6.48
N GLY A 528 20.90 12.33 6.99
CA GLY A 528 22.35 12.58 6.94
C GLY A 528 23.19 11.51 7.63
N ALA A 529 22.66 10.78 8.59
CA ALA A 529 23.33 9.65 9.25
C ALA A 529 23.73 8.53 8.25
N LEU A 530 22.99 8.37 7.15
CA LEU A 530 23.29 7.38 6.11
C LEU A 530 24.58 7.64 5.34
N ARG A 531 25.18 8.84 5.43
CA ARG A 531 26.46 9.19 4.79
C ARG A 531 27.64 8.43 5.39
N SER A 532 27.57 8.16 6.70
CA SER A 532 28.63 7.51 7.44
C SER A 532 28.63 6.00 7.14
N ALA A 533 29.80 5.40 7.14
CA ALA A 533 29.94 3.95 7.01
C ALA A 533 29.24 3.25 8.21
N GLY A 534 28.21 2.46 7.93
CA GLY A 534 27.38 1.80 8.94
C GLY A 534 26.34 2.70 9.60
N GLY A 535 26.14 3.92 9.09
CA GLY A 535 25.07 4.80 9.55
C GLY A 535 23.69 4.24 9.18
N SER A 536 22.71 4.51 10.03
CA SER A 536 21.33 4.07 9.83
C SER A 536 20.34 5.16 10.26
N VAL A 537 19.12 5.02 9.77
CA VAL A 537 18.00 5.91 10.11
C VAL A 537 16.83 5.02 10.53
N SER A 538 16.15 5.39 11.61
CA SER A 538 14.98 4.63 12.05
C SER A 538 13.86 4.68 10.99
N ARG A 539 13.10 3.59 10.89
CA ARG A 539 11.96 3.50 9.97
C ARG A 539 10.95 4.63 10.21
N GLN A 540 10.75 5.02 11.45
CA GLN A 540 9.84 6.12 11.81
C GLN A 540 10.29 7.45 11.20
N ILE A 541 11.57 7.81 11.34
CA ILE A 541 12.14 9.04 10.75
C ILE A 541 12.02 9.00 9.24
N TRP A 542 12.32 7.84 8.63
CA TRP A 542 12.21 7.66 7.18
C TRP A 542 10.79 7.90 6.68
N VAL A 543 9.79 7.29 7.32
CA VAL A 543 8.37 7.45 6.95
C VAL A 543 7.94 8.91 7.08
N GLN A 544 8.30 9.58 8.17
CA GLN A 544 7.98 11.00 8.38
C GLN A 544 8.63 11.91 7.35
N ALA A 545 9.88 11.61 6.95
CA ALA A 545 10.63 12.39 5.98
C ALA A 545 10.33 12.03 4.52
N PHE A 546 9.61 10.92 4.25
CA PHE A 546 9.46 10.37 2.91
C PHE A 546 8.87 11.38 1.93
N GLY A 547 7.93 12.22 2.38
CA GLY A 547 7.36 13.29 1.58
C GLY A 547 8.36 14.33 1.11
N ASP A 548 9.25 14.74 1.99
CA ASP A 548 10.32 15.68 1.67
C ASP A 548 11.37 15.02 0.76
N ILE A 549 11.69 13.75 1.01
CA ILE A 549 12.62 12.97 0.17
C ILE A 549 12.09 12.86 -1.26
N VAL A 550 10.82 12.49 -1.44
CA VAL A 550 10.17 12.38 -2.76
C VAL A 550 10.21 13.72 -3.51
N ARG A 551 9.94 14.83 -2.80
CA ARG A 551 9.94 16.17 -3.37
C ARG A 551 11.35 16.60 -3.78
N GLU A 552 12.32 16.40 -2.91
CA GLU A 552 13.72 16.78 -3.14
C GLU A 552 14.32 15.98 -4.30
N LEU A 553 14.09 14.70 -4.35
CA LEU A 553 14.55 13.81 -5.41
C LEU A 553 13.69 13.84 -6.69
N ARG A 554 12.58 14.61 -6.69
CA ARG A 554 11.65 14.75 -7.82
C ARG A 554 11.10 13.41 -8.33
N LEU A 555 10.80 12.49 -7.42
CA LEU A 555 10.35 11.15 -7.77
C LEU A 555 8.89 11.08 -8.25
N GLY A 556 8.14 12.15 -8.14
CA GLY A 556 6.73 12.24 -8.52
C GLY A 556 5.88 12.98 -7.50
N THR A 557 4.57 12.77 -7.56
CA THR A 557 3.62 13.37 -6.60
C THR A 557 3.23 12.30 -5.57
N LEU A 558 3.35 12.63 -4.28
CA LEU A 558 2.89 11.74 -3.23
C LEU A 558 1.38 11.53 -3.31
N PHE A 559 0.98 10.29 -3.18
CA PHE A 559 -0.40 9.94 -2.94
C PHE A 559 -0.73 10.26 -1.47
N GLN A 560 -1.51 11.31 -1.26
CA GLN A 560 -2.10 11.58 0.03
C GLN A 560 -3.54 11.05 0.02
N ALA A 561 -3.76 10.00 0.78
CA ALA A 561 -5.12 9.61 1.15
C ALA A 561 -5.57 10.63 2.19
N ASN A 562 -6.39 11.60 1.78
CA ASN A 562 -7.03 12.64 2.58
C ASN A 562 -6.63 12.68 4.06
N LEU A 563 -5.59 13.41 4.41
CA LEU A 563 -5.38 13.89 5.77
C LEU A 563 -6.24 15.14 5.95
N ASN A 564 -7.43 14.96 6.48
CA ASN A 564 -8.19 16.05 7.05
C ASN A 564 -7.46 16.53 8.31
N GLY A 565 -6.97 17.76 8.26
CA GLY A 565 -6.63 18.53 9.44
C GLY A 565 -5.17 18.90 9.63
N ALA A 566 -4.70 19.94 8.91
CA ALA A 566 -3.82 20.98 9.45
C ALA A 566 -3.85 22.17 8.47
N SER A 567 -4.54 23.22 8.86
CA SER A 567 -4.49 24.53 8.24
C SER A 567 -3.13 25.17 8.47
N LEU A 568 -2.46 25.61 7.39
CA LEU A 568 -1.39 26.59 7.47
C LEU A 568 -1.99 28.01 7.41
N PRO A 569 -1.45 28.96 8.15
CA PRO A 569 -2.06 30.27 8.28
C PRO A 569 -1.93 31.12 7.01
N ASP A 570 -3.01 31.76 6.73
CA ASP A 570 -3.29 32.69 5.66
C ASP A 570 -2.52 34.00 5.81
N ASN A 571 -2.07 34.59 4.70
CA ASN A 571 -1.95 36.03 4.58
C ASN A 571 -1.69 36.45 3.12
N THR A 572 -2.70 36.45 2.29
CA THR A 572 -2.85 37.36 1.16
C THR A 572 -4.34 37.41 0.81
N GLY A 573 -4.97 38.58 0.91
CA GLY A 573 -6.40 38.84 0.73
C GLY A 573 -6.96 38.51 -0.66
N GLU A 574 -6.94 37.24 -1.04
CA GLU A 574 -7.46 36.68 -2.27
C GLU A 574 -8.30 35.43 -1.95
N LEU A 575 -9.40 35.33 -2.64
CA LEU A 575 -10.49 34.37 -2.45
C LEU A 575 -10.03 32.92 -2.20
N ASP A 576 -10.43 32.31 -1.07
CA ASP A 576 -10.14 30.94 -0.71
C ASP A 576 -10.70 29.91 -1.70
N PRO A 577 -10.03 28.75 -1.92
CA PRO A 577 -10.58 27.68 -2.72
C PRO A 577 -11.88 27.13 -2.11
N LEU A 578 -12.77 26.61 -2.97
CA LEU A 578 -13.97 25.91 -2.54
C LEU A 578 -13.54 24.72 -1.66
N GLU A 579 -13.79 24.78 -0.36
CA GLU A 579 -13.55 23.61 0.52
C GLU A 579 -14.51 22.49 0.16
N ALA A 580 -14.08 21.57 -0.70
CA ALA A 580 -14.83 20.35 -0.95
C ALA A 580 -14.41 19.27 0.04
N ARG A 581 -15.22 19.01 0.99
CA ARG A 581 -15.12 17.82 1.85
C ARG A 581 -15.51 16.59 1.04
N GLY A 582 -14.51 15.92 0.44
CA GLY A 582 -14.67 14.59 -0.16
C GLY A 582 -14.11 14.44 -1.57
N GLY A 583 -12.97 13.80 -1.70
CA GLY A 583 -12.37 13.23 -2.92
C GLY A 583 -11.90 14.24 -3.98
N ASP A 584 -10.72 13.97 -4.58
CA ASP A 584 -10.23 14.75 -5.73
C ASP A 584 -11.21 14.73 -6.90
N ALA A 585 -11.32 15.85 -7.62
CA ALA A 585 -12.05 15.91 -8.88
C ALA A 585 -11.26 15.19 -9.98
N ASN A 586 -11.95 14.39 -10.76
CA ASN A 586 -11.40 13.78 -11.98
C ASN A 586 -11.64 14.67 -13.20
N GLN A 587 -12.79 15.34 -13.23
CA GLN A 587 -13.13 16.34 -14.24
C GLN A 587 -14.11 17.37 -13.65
N ILE A 588 -14.08 18.59 -14.18
CA ILE A 588 -15.01 19.67 -13.82
C ILE A 588 -15.59 20.26 -15.11
N ALA A 589 -16.91 20.50 -15.11
CA ALA A 589 -17.61 21.21 -16.17
C ALA A 589 -18.26 22.49 -15.60
N PHE A 590 -18.19 23.58 -16.35
CA PHE A 590 -18.76 24.87 -15.97
C PHE A 590 -20.00 25.20 -16.82
N THR A 591 -20.96 25.89 -16.25
CA THR A 591 -22.01 26.54 -17.03
C THR A 591 -21.43 27.70 -17.85
N ALA A 592 -22.09 28.06 -18.96
CA ALA A 592 -21.64 29.12 -19.85
C ALA A 592 -21.49 30.47 -19.13
N GLU A 593 -22.36 30.76 -18.17
CA GLU A 593 -22.33 31.98 -17.35
C GLU A 593 -21.24 31.92 -16.27
N GLY A 594 -20.68 30.72 -15.99
CA GLY A 594 -19.66 30.50 -14.96
C GLY A 594 -20.18 30.54 -13.53
N THR A 595 -21.50 30.59 -13.33
CA THR A 595 -22.11 30.67 -12.02
C THR A 595 -22.15 29.33 -11.30
N ARG A 596 -22.09 28.23 -12.04
CA ARG A 596 -22.16 26.87 -11.50
C ARG A 596 -21.03 25.98 -12.10
N ALA A 597 -20.56 25.07 -11.29
CA ALA A 597 -19.61 24.03 -11.68
C ALA A 597 -20.12 22.66 -11.24
N VAL A 598 -19.88 21.64 -12.03
CA VAL A 598 -20.12 20.25 -11.65
C VAL A 598 -18.79 19.49 -11.65
N ALA A 599 -18.43 18.91 -10.53
CA ALA A 599 -17.24 18.08 -10.41
C ALA A 599 -17.61 16.59 -10.36
N ALA A 600 -16.92 15.80 -11.16
CA ALA A 600 -16.92 14.35 -11.10
C ALA A 600 -15.85 13.89 -10.10
N SER A 601 -16.24 13.09 -9.10
CA SER A 601 -15.37 12.74 -7.98
C SER A 601 -15.05 11.26 -7.90
N GLY A 602 -13.87 10.96 -7.34
CA GLY A 602 -13.45 9.62 -6.99
C GLY A 602 -14.32 8.96 -5.92
N ASP A 603 -15.10 9.74 -5.15
CA ASP A 603 -16.04 9.25 -4.12
C ASP A 603 -17.36 8.66 -4.69
N ARG A 604 -17.44 8.41 -5.98
CA ARG A 604 -18.59 7.85 -6.71
C ARG A 604 -19.77 8.82 -6.89
N THR A 605 -19.57 10.11 -6.61
CA THR A 605 -20.60 11.12 -6.71
C THR A 605 -20.19 12.24 -7.66
N LEU A 606 -21.20 13.02 -8.13
CA LEU A 606 -20.95 14.33 -8.66
C LEU A 606 -21.44 15.38 -7.66
N ARG A 607 -20.85 16.56 -7.75
CA ARG A 607 -21.25 17.70 -6.92
C ARG A 607 -21.47 18.92 -7.79
N LEU A 608 -22.61 19.56 -7.62
CA LEU A 608 -22.92 20.86 -8.22
C LEU A 608 -22.57 21.95 -7.21
N TYR A 609 -21.76 22.89 -7.65
CA TYR A 609 -21.30 24.03 -6.84
C TYR A 609 -21.86 25.32 -7.36
N ASP A 610 -22.15 26.23 -6.45
CA ASP A 610 -22.29 27.66 -6.69
C ASP A 610 -20.89 28.27 -6.67
N VAL A 611 -20.39 28.74 -7.82
CA VAL A 611 -19.03 29.25 -7.98
C VAL A 611 -18.86 30.60 -7.25
N GLU A 612 -19.87 31.46 -7.27
CA GLU A 612 -19.84 32.78 -6.64
C GLU A 612 -20.10 32.66 -5.13
N GLY A 613 -21.14 31.90 -4.76
CA GLY A 613 -21.53 31.68 -3.36
C GLY A 613 -20.67 30.63 -2.64
N ARG A 614 -19.72 30.00 -3.31
CA ARG A 614 -18.73 29.02 -2.77
C ARG A 614 -19.34 27.92 -1.92
N ARG A 615 -20.43 27.33 -2.36
CA ARG A 615 -21.15 26.30 -1.61
C ARG A 615 -21.63 25.16 -2.50
N ASP A 616 -21.71 23.98 -1.90
CA ASP A 616 -22.37 22.83 -2.50
C ASP A 616 -23.86 23.10 -2.68
N LEU A 617 -24.34 23.00 -3.90
CA LEU A 617 -25.76 23.13 -4.18
C LEU A 617 -26.47 21.78 -4.17
N LYS A 618 -25.80 20.75 -4.74
CA LYS A 618 -26.42 19.43 -4.92
C LYS A 618 -25.34 18.34 -5.02
N ARG A 619 -25.65 17.17 -4.50
CA ARG A 619 -24.87 15.95 -4.68
C ARG A 619 -25.69 14.92 -5.47
N PHE A 620 -25.08 14.31 -6.49
CA PHE A 620 -25.71 13.28 -7.31
C PHE A 620 -25.15 11.93 -6.87
N VAL A 621 -26.02 11.04 -6.42
CA VAL A 621 -25.66 9.72 -5.88
C VAL A 621 -26.33 8.64 -6.71
N GLY A 622 -25.56 7.62 -7.10
CA GLY A 622 -26.09 6.51 -7.90
C GLY A 622 -25.00 5.67 -8.59
N HIS A 623 -23.89 6.27 -8.99
CA HIS A 623 -22.76 5.52 -9.51
C HIS A 623 -22.17 4.58 -8.45
N THR A 624 -21.77 3.39 -8.85
CA THR A 624 -21.22 2.37 -7.96
C THR A 624 -19.69 2.38 -7.93
N ALA A 625 -19.04 3.17 -8.81
CA ALA A 625 -17.60 3.38 -8.84
C ALA A 625 -17.27 4.85 -9.14
N SER A 626 -15.98 5.20 -9.12
CA SER A 626 -15.47 6.56 -9.35
C SER A 626 -16.06 7.18 -10.62
N VAL A 627 -16.51 8.45 -10.54
CA VAL A 627 -16.99 9.22 -11.68
C VAL A 627 -15.80 9.93 -12.34
N TRP A 628 -15.61 9.72 -13.65
CA TRP A 628 -14.44 10.19 -14.39
C TRP A 628 -14.72 11.32 -15.35
N ALA A 629 -15.90 11.31 -15.94
CA ALA A 629 -16.28 12.28 -16.94
C ALA A 629 -17.55 13.00 -16.55
N VAL A 630 -17.63 14.28 -16.88
CA VAL A 630 -18.83 15.10 -16.66
C VAL A 630 -18.99 16.12 -17.78
N ALA A 631 -20.23 16.30 -18.23
CA ALA A 631 -20.62 17.36 -19.14
C ALA A 631 -21.93 18.00 -18.67
N LEU A 632 -22.07 19.29 -18.93
CA LEU A 632 -23.31 20.05 -18.73
C LEU A 632 -24.02 20.28 -20.06
N SER A 633 -25.34 20.15 -20.07
CA SER A 633 -26.13 20.60 -21.23
C SER A 633 -26.01 22.12 -21.40
N ARG A 634 -26.18 22.61 -22.60
CA ARG A 634 -26.02 24.04 -22.96
C ARG A 634 -26.88 24.97 -22.10
N ASP A 635 -28.07 24.50 -21.69
CA ASP A 635 -29.01 25.21 -20.82
C ASP A 635 -28.72 25.06 -19.33
N GLY A 636 -27.66 24.31 -18.96
CA GLY A 636 -27.27 24.08 -17.58
C GLY A 636 -28.26 23.27 -16.75
N LYS A 637 -29.31 22.68 -17.35
CA LYS A 637 -30.37 21.97 -16.62
C LYS A 637 -30.09 20.47 -16.46
N ARG A 638 -29.21 19.91 -17.27
CA ARG A 638 -28.90 18.49 -17.23
C ARG A 638 -27.39 18.26 -17.09
N VAL A 639 -27.04 17.23 -16.36
CA VAL A 639 -25.66 16.76 -16.14
C VAL A 639 -25.54 15.37 -16.75
N LEU A 640 -24.50 15.13 -17.52
CA LEU A 640 -24.12 13.81 -18.03
C LEU A 640 -22.83 13.38 -17.35
N SER A 641 -22.79 12.17 -16.84
CA SER A 641 -21.62 11.62 -16.16
C SER A 641 -21.18 10.31 -16.78
N GLY A 642 -19.88 10.03 -16.77
CA GLY A 642 -19.27 8.76 -17.11
C GLY A 642 -18.48 8.21 -15.92
N SER A 643 -18.58 6.91 -15.67
CA SER A 643 -18.02 6.29 -14.48
C SER A 643 -17.25 5.02 -14.79
N MET A 644 -16.38 4.66 -13.83
CA MET A 644 -15.69 3.38 -13.79
C MET A 644 -16.63 2.18 -13.59
N ASP A 645 -17.92 2.41 -13.28
CA ASP A 645 -18.91 1.34 -13.22
C ASP A 645 -19.37 0.88 -14.61
N GLY A 646 -18.80 1.43 -15.69
CA GLY A 646 -19.14 1.12 -17.09
C GLY A 646 -20.40 1.82 -17.56
N THR A 647 -21.00 2.70 -16.77
CA THR A 647 -22.23 3.40 -17.13
C THR A 647 -21.99 4.88 -17.37
N ALA A 648 -22.75 5.46 -18.31
CA ALA A 648 -23.03 6.89 -18.32
C ALA A 648 -24.40 7.12 -17.68
N ARG A 649 -24.60 8.29 -17.06
CA ARG A 649 -25.89 8.66 -16.42
C ARG A 649 -26.26 10.09 -16.73
N LEU A 650 -27.55 10.30 -16.92
CA LEU A 650 -28.15 11.61 -17.12
C LEU A 650 -28.89 12.02 -15.84
N TRP A 651 -28.66 13.23 -15.40
CA TRP A 651 -29.22 13.79 -14.16
C TRP A 651 -29.91 15.12 -14.42
N ASP A 652 -30.97 15.40 -13.67
CA ASP A 652 -31.53 16.74 -13.56
C ASP A 652 -30.66 17.57 -12.61
N ALA A 653 -30.15 18.71 -13.09
CA ALA A 653 -29.21 19.54 -12.32
C ALA A 653 -29.89 20.23 -11.12
N THR A 654 -31.20 20.41 -11.13
CA THR A 654 -31.94 21.12 -10.08
C THR A 654 -32.34 20.17 -8.96
N SER A 655 -32.97 19.06 -9.30
CA SER A 655 -33.42 18.07 -8.32
C SER A 655 -32.32 17.13 -7.85
N GLY A 656 -31.30 16.87 -8.68
CA GLY A 656 -30.27 15.88 -8.45
C GLY A 656 -30.72 14.45 -8.74
N THR A 657 -31.91 14.28 -9.32
CA THR A 657 -32.45 12.95 -9.66
C THR A 657 -31.83 12.41 -10.93
N GLN A 658 -31.61 11.10 -10.97
CA GLN A 658 -31.20 10.40 -12.18
C GLN A 658 -32.37 10.32 -13.14
N LEU A 659 -32.19 10.86 -14.36
CA LEU A 659 -33.18 10.80 -15.43
C LEU A 659 -33.03 9.53 -16.28
N GLN A 660 -31.79 9.17 -16.63
CA GLN A 660 -31.46 8.00 -17.43
C GLN A 660 -30.17 7.32 -16.95
N LYS A 661 -30.08 6.02 -17.20
CA LYS A 661 -28.86 5.22 -17.09
C LYS A 661 -28.58 4.62 -18.45
N PHE A 662 -27.36 4.87 -18.96
CA PHE A 662 -26.86 4.33 -20.21
C PHE A 662 -25.90 3.20 -19.86
N ASP A 663 -26.30 1.96 -20.08
CA ASP A 663 -25.60 0.75 -19.69
C ASP A 663 -25.12 0.00 -20.94
N GLY A 664 -23.84 -0.25 -21.09
CA GLY A 664 -23.35 -0.92 -22.27
C GLY A 664 -21.86 -0.81 -22.55
N HIS A 665 -21.11 0.03 -21.83
CA HIS A 665 -19.65 -0.03 -21.91
C HIS A 665 -19.09 -1.16 -21.07
N ASP A 666 -18.16 -1.92 -21.64
CA ASP A 666 -17.50 -3.03 -20.94
C ASP A 666 -16.35 -2.56 -20.01
N SER A 667 -16.05 -1.26 -20.03
CA SER A 667 -15.00 -0.64 -19.23
C SER A 667 -15.41 0.77 -18.78
N LEU A 668 -14.48 1.49 -18.12
CA LEU A 668 -14.65 2.88 -17.72
C LEU A 668 -15.19 3.75 -18.85
N VAL A 669 -16.25 4.54 -18.56
CA VAL A 669 -16.69 5.64 -19.42
C VAL A 669 -15.86 6.88 -19.08
N SER A 670 -14.91 7.19 -19.94
CA SER A 670 -13.86 8.21 -19.73
C SER A 670 -14.17 9.56 -20.34
N ALA A 671 -15.11 9.62 -21.29
CA ALA A 671 -15.49 10.83 -21.98
C ALA A 671 -16.99 10.84 -22.23
N VAL A 672 -17.63 11.98 -21.98
CA VAL A 672 -19.04 12.21 -22.27
C VAL A 672 -19.26 13.59 -22.87
N ALA A 673 -20.22 13.70 -23.77
CA ALA A 673 -20.62 14.97 -24.37
C ALA A 673 -22.12 14.99 -24.70
N PHE A 674 -22.71 16.17 -24.74
CA PHE A 674 -24.04 16.39 -25.33
C PHE A 674 -23.92 16.89 -26.77
N THR A 675 -24.91 16.59 -27.61
CA THR A 675 -25.14 17.40 -28.81
C THR A 675 -25.64 18.79 -28.44
N PRO A 676 -25.40 19.82 -29.24
CA PRO A 676 -25.79 21.21 -28.93
C PRO A 676 -27.29 21.40 -28.66
N ASP A 677 -28.17 20.59 -29.27
CA ASP A 677 -29.61 20.57 -29.04
C ASP A 677 -30.03 19.77 -27.81
N GLY A 678 -29.06 19.07 -27.16
CA GLY A 678 -29.26 18.24 -25.98
C GLY A 678 -30.13 16.99 -26.17
N LYS A 679 -30.46 16.62 -27.44
CA LYS A 679 -31.29 15.44 -27.74
C LYS A 679 -30.52 14.15 -27.63
N TRP A 680 -29.20 14.22 -27.83
CA TRP A 680 -28.33 13.06 -27.82
C TRP A 680 -27.20 13.23 -26.76
N ALA A 681 -26.86 12.13 -26.15
CA ALA A 681 -25.67 11.98 -25.32
C ALA A 681 -24.68 11.07 -26.03
N ILE A 682 -23.40 11.37 -25.91
CA ILE A 682 -22.31 10.57 -26.45
C ILE A 682 -21.43 10.14 -25.31
N SER A 683 -21.08 8.86 -25.26
CA SER A 683 -20.14 8.31 -24.27
C SER A 683 -19.01 7.57 -24.97
N GLY A 684 -17.81 7.69 -24.44
CA GLY A 684 -16.63 6.96 -24.91
C GLY A 684 -15.95 6.24 -23.77
N GLY A 685 -15.57 4.99 -24.01
CA GLY A 685 -15.02 4.11 -22.99
C GLY A 685 -13.57 3.72 -23.22
N PHE A 686 -12.97 3.18 -22.19
CA PHE A 686 -11.67 2.51 -22.28
C PHE A 686 -11.78 1.10 -22.90
N ASP A 687 -12.97 0.67 -23.27
CA ASP A 687 -13.22 -0.47 -24.16
C ASP A 687 -12.94 -0.13 -25.64
N GLY A 688 -12.58 1.13 -25.93
CA GLY A 688 -12.35 1.63 -27.28
C GLY A 688 -13.62 1.90 -28.05
N THR A 689 -14.79 1.83 -27.44
CA THR A 689 -16.08 2.07 -28.06
C THR A 689 -16.61 3.48 -27.81
N VAL A 690 -17.40 3.99 -28.75
CA VAL A 690 -18.19 5.23 -28.59
C VAL A 690 -19.63 4.89 -28.80
N ALA A 691 -20.52 5.33 -27.93
CA ALA A 691 -21.95 5.09 -28.03
C ALA A 691 -22.75 6.39 -28.08
N LEU A 692 -23.79 6.42 -28.93
CA LEU A 692 -24.74 7.51 -29.08
C LEU A 692 -26.07 7.11 -28.45
N TRP A 693 -26.57 7.92 -27.54
CA TRP A 693 -27.75 7.65 -26.73
C TRP A 693 -28.80 8.72 -26.91
N LYS A 694 -30.06 8.34 -26.98
CA LYS A 694 -31.17 9.27 -26.94
C LYS A 694 -31.47 9.71 -25.52
N THR A 695 -31.32 11.00 -25.23
CA THR A 695 -31.46 11.52 -23.84
C THR A 695 -32.86 11.37 -23.25
N SER A 696 -33.91 11.32 -24.10
CA SER A 696 -35.31 11.23 -23.65
C SER A 696 -35.73 9.81 -23.25
N THR A 697 -35.14 8.77 -23.85
CA THR A 697 -35.54 7.37 -23.64
C THR A 697 -34.46 6.53 -22.99
N GLY A 698 -33.20 6.94 -23.07
CA GLY A 698 -32.05 6.14 -22.62
C GLY A 698 -31.64 5.07 -23.66
N GLU A 699 -32.29 5.05 -24.84
CA GLU A 699 -32.04 4.08 -25.88
C GLU A 699 -30.68 4.32 -26.55
N GLU A 700 -29.88 3.24 -26.72
CA GLU A 700 -28.67 3.27 -27.55
C GLU A 700 -29.07 3.30 -29.01
N ILE A 701 -28.72 4.38 -29.71
CA ILE A 701 -29.02 4.55 -31.12
C ILE A 701 -27.94 3.91 -31.96
N ARG A 702 -26.69 4.01 -31.52
CA ARG A 702 -25.55 3.50 -32.25
C ARG A 702 -24.36 3.31 -31.40
N ARG A 703 -23.56 2.30 -31.71
CA ARG A 703 -22.25 2.02 -31.14
C ARG A 703 -21.24 1.85 -32.26
N TRP A 704 -20.06 2.36 -32.03
CA TRP A 704 -18.90 2.23 -32.90
C TRP A 704 -17.77 1.58 -32.17
N GLU A 705 -17.22 0.56 -32.78
CA GLU A 705 -15.98 -0.05 -32.32
C GLU A 705 -14.82 0.62 -33.05
N GLY A 706 -14.00 1.37 -32.32
CA GLY A 706 -12.80 1.99 -32.89
C GLY A 706 -11.64 1.02 -32.93
N SER A 707 -10.69 1.21 -33.85
CA SER A 707 -9.40 0.52 -33.86
C SER A 707 -8.44 1.01 -32.74
N ALA A 708 -8.89 1.90 -31.86
CA ALA A 708 -8.13 2.51 -30.80
C ALA A 708 -8.42 1.83 -29.47
N LYS A 709 -7.39 1.77 -28.61
CA LYS A 709 -7.48 1.10 -27.29
C LYS A 709 -8.31 1.85 -26.25
N TYR A 710 -8.36 3.19 -26.27
CA TYR A 710 -9.01 4.04 -25.24
C TYR A 710 -9.56 5.31 -25.86
N ILE A 711 -10.77 5.70 -25.50
CA ILE A 711 -11.32 7.03 -25.79
C ILE A 711 -11.01 7.94 -24.61
N THR A 712 -10.45 9.11 -24.85
CA THR A 712 -9.99 10.03 -23.80
C THR A 712 -10.75 11.36 -23.77
N ALA A 713 -11.23 11.82 -24.92
CA ALA A 713 -12.03 13.03 -25.02
C ALA A 713 -13.01 12.96 -26.20
N ILE A 714 -14.14 13.64 -26.04
CA ILE A 714 -15.17 13.82 -27.08
C ILE A 714 -15.54 15.30 -27.11
N ALA A 715 -15.55 15.88 -28.31
CA ALA A 715 -16.08 17.23 -28.54
C ALA A 715 -17.00 17.20 -29.77
N VAL A 716 -18.20 17.77 -29.63
CA VAL A 716 -19.18 17.83 -30.70
C VAL A 716 -19.12 19.20 -31.36
N ASP A 717 -19.25 19.24 -32.66
CA ASP A 717 -19.30 20.53 -33.41
C ASP A 717 -20.56 21.33 -33.14
N ALA A 718 -20.57 22.56 -33.57
CA ALA A 718 -21.66 23.52 -33.27
C ALA A 718 -22.99 23.16 -33.93
N ASP A 719 -22.99 22.40 -35.05
CA ASP A 719 -24.19 21.95 -35.78
C ASP A 719 -24.66 20.56 -35.35
N GLY A 720 -23.88 19.86 -34.50
CA GLY A 720 -24.23 18.55 -33.98
C GLY A 720 -24.07 17.39 -34.97
N LYS A 721 -23.37 17.60 -36.11
CA LYS A 721 -23.20 16.57 -37.14
C LYS A 721 -21.96 15.75 -37.00
N THR A 722 -20.89 16.36 -36.52
CA THR A 722 -19.59 15.67 -36.34
C THR A 722 -19.09 15.75 -34.92
N ALA A 723 -18.23 14.78 -34.57
CA ALA A 723 -17.54 14.79 -33.27
C ALA A 723 -16.04 14.53 -33.46
N LEU A 724 -15.24 15.25 -32.69
CA LEU A 724 -13.84 14.93 -32.49
C LEU A 724 -13.74 13.88 -31.41
N ILE A 725 -13.14 12.75 -31.72
CA ILE A 725 -12.88 11.65 -30.78
C ILE A 725 -11.39 11.51 -30.60
N ALA A 726 -10.92 11.82 -29.41
CA ALA A 726 -9.54 11.57 -29.02
C ALA A 726 -9.39 10.12 -28.60
N ALA A 727 -8.52 9.40 -29.29
CA ALA A 727 -8.29 7.99 -29.01
C ALA A 727 -6.80 7.67 -29.16
N ASP A 728 -6.17 7.22 -28.07
CA ASP A 728 -4.73 7.05 -28.01
C ASP A 728 -4.00 8.35 -28.42
N ARG A 729 -3.00 8.30 -29.29
CA ARG A 729 -2.25 9.48 -29.80
C ARG A 729 -2.88 10.16 -31.02
N ASN A 730 -4.08 9.75 -31.40
CA ASN A 730 -4.74 10.25 -32.58
C ASN A 730 -6.05 10.97 -32.24
N LEU A 731 -6.42 11.90 -33.12
CA LEU A 731 -7.74 12.52 -33.08
C LEU A 731 -8.50 12.11 -34.33
N TYR A 732 -9.76 11.74 -34.18
CA TYR A 732 -10.62 11.31 -35.28
C TYR A 732 -11.79 12.28 -35.43
N VAL A 733 -12.17 12.56 -36.68
CA VAL A 733 -13.40 13.29 -37.01
C VAL A 733 -14.44 12.25 -37.43
N TRP A 734 -15.53 12.16 -36.68
CA TRP A 734 -16.61 11.20 -36.93
C TRP A 734 -17.89 11.91 -37.33
N ASP A 735 -18.59 11.35 -38.28
CA ASP A 735 -19.96 11.72 -38.59
C ASP A 735 -20.92 10.98 -37.65
N LEU A 736 -21.69 11.74 -36.89
CA LEU A 736 -22.59 11.21 -35.84
C LEU A 736 -23.81 10.49 -36.42
N TYR A 737 -24.20 10.77 -37.66
CA TYR A 737 -25.37 10.15 -38.27
C TYR A 737 -24.99 8.85 -38.98
N SER A 738 -23.93 8.84 -39.76
CA SER A 738 -23.47 7.64 -40.48
C SER A 738 -22.59 6.74 -39.66
N GLY A 739 -21.89 7.27 -38.68
CA GLY A 739 -20.87 6.55 -37.92
C GLY A 739 -19.54 6.40 -38.63
N ALA A 740 -19.39 7.07 -39.75
CA ALA A 740 -18.17 7.00 -40.56
C ALA A 740 -17.05 7.85 -39.95
N VAL A 741 -15.83 7.31 -39.95
CA VAL A 741 -14.63 8.09 -39.71
C VAL A 741 -14.31 8.93 -40.93
N LEU A 742 -14.58 10.21 -40.86
CA LEU A 742 -14.33 11.14 -41.94
C LEU A 742 -12.83 11.45 -42.10
N LYS A 743 -12.12 11.56 -41.00
CA LYS A 743 -10.69 11.92 -41.00
C LYS A 743 -9.97 11.34 -39.75
N LYS A 744 -8.71 10.96 -39.97
CA LYS A 744 -7.76 10.61 -38.87
C LYS A 744 -6.64 11.66 -38.86
N LEU A 745 -6.44 12.34 -37.74
CA LEU A 745 -5.45 13.37 -37.50
C LEU A 745 -4.30 12.75 -36.68
N THR A 746 -3.12 12.70 -37.27
CA THR A 746 -1.94 12.07 -36.69
C THR A 746 -0.82 13.07 -36.47
N GLY A 747 -0.11 12.99 -35.32
CA GLY A 747 1.00 13.90 -35.07
C GLY A 747 1.44 13.98 -33.62
N HIS A 748 0.53 13.85 -32.66
CA HIS A 748 0.94 13.75 -31.24
C HIS A 748 1.77 12.49 -31.00
N THR A 749 2.76 12.60 -30.12
CA THR A 749 3.66 11.48 -29.81
C THR A 749 3.12 10.59 -28.70
N VAL A 750 2.23 11.15 -27.88
CA VAL A 750 1.59 10.46 -26.74
C VAL A 750 0.07 10.73 -26.80
N THR A 751 -0.66 10.23 -25.82
CA THR A 751 -2.12 10.29 -25.75
C THR A 751 -2.66 11.72 -25.88
N VAL A 752 -3.67 11.88 -26.73
CA VAL A 752 -4.47 13.12 -26.81
C VAL A 752 -5.45 13.12 -25.64
N THR A 753 -5.45 14.15 -24.82
CA THR A 753 -6.22 14.21 -23.56
C THR A 753 -7.45 15.09 -23.63
N CYS A 754 -7.44 16.06 -24.54
CA CYS A 754 -8.52 17.02 -24.74
C CYS A 754 -8.54 17.51 -26.18
N ALA A 755 -9.74 17.87 -26.68
CA ALA A 755 -9.93 18.39 -28.02
C ALA A 755 -11.10 19.34 -28.07
N ALA A 756 -11.08 20.27 -29.01
CA ALA A 756 -12.18 21.17 -29.29
C ALA A 756 -12.17 21.59 -30.76
N TYR A 757 -13.34 21.97 -31.30
CA TYR A 757 -13.42 22.69 -32.54
C TYR A 757 -13.02 24.15 -32.37
N ILE A 758 -12.22 24.68 -33.28
CA ILE A 758 -11.94 26.12 -33.37
C ILE A 758 -13.08 26.75 -34.16
N ASP A 759 -13.40 26.15 -35.30
CA ASP A 759 -14.51 26.45 -36.18
C ASP A 759 -14.85 25.19 -37.02
N LYS A 760 -15.68 25.34 -38.05
CA LYS A 760 -16.09 24.22 -38.92
C LYS A 760 -14.93 23.54 -39.67
N ASP A 761 -13.83 24.25 -39.91
CA ASP A 761 -12.69 23.81 -40.73
C ASP A 761 -11.44 23.51 -39.91
N ARG A 762 -11.42 23.90 -38.62
CA ARG A 762 -10.23 23.76 -37.78
C ARG A 762 -10.55 23.16 -36.40
N ALA A 763 -9.66 22.33 -35.94
CA ALA A 763 -9.69 21.76 -34.59
C ALA A 763 -8.38 22.06 -33.81
N ILE A 764 -8.44 21.85 -32.50
CA ILE A 764 -7.31 21.99 -31.59
C ILE A 764 -7.34 20.83 -30.59
N SER A 765 -6.16 20.32 -30.26
CA SER A 765 -6.02 19.23 -29.28
C SER A 765 -4.85 19.44 -28.35
N GLY A 766 -4.97 19.00 -27.13
CA GLY A 766 -3.91 18.92 -26.14
C GLY A 766 -3.53 17.45 -25.84
N SER A 767 -2.30 17.23 -25.49
CA SER A 767 -1.76 15.90 -25.31
C SER A 767 -0.87 15.79 -24.06
N ASP A 768 -0.64 14.56 -23.64
CA ASP A 768 0.33 14.19 -22.63
C ASP A 768 1.78 14.52 -23.03
N ASP A 769 2.04 14.78 -24.33
CA ASP A 769 3.34 15.26 -24.82
C ASP A 769 3.63 16.72 -24.47
N GLY A 770 2.73 17.38 -23.73
CA GLY A 770 2.85 18.79 -23.32
C GLY A 770 2.60 19.79 -24.44
N THR A 771 2.27 19.33 -25.64
CA THR A 771 1.98 20.21 -26.79
C THR A 771 0.48 20.36 -27.02
N VAL A 772 0.14 21.52 -27.62
CA VAL A 772 -1.19 21.77 -28.17
C VAL A 772 -1.05 21.86 -29.69
N ARG A 773 -1.85 21.13 -30.44
CA ARG A 773 -1.80 21.11 -31.91
C ARG A 773 -3.09 21.66 -32.51
N MET A 774 -2.92 22.45 -33.58
CA MET A 774 -4.00 22.97 -34.38
C MET A 774 -4.05 22.17 -35.69
N TRP A 775 -5.25 21.83 -36.13
CA TRP A 775 -5.49 20.96 -37.26
C TRP A 775 -6.38 21.65 -38.30
N ASN A 776 -6.09 21.39 -39.57
CA ASN A 776 -7.04 21.65 -40.67
C ASN A 776 -7.85 20.38 -40.91
N LEU A 777 -9.17 20.46 -40.79
CA LEU A 777 -10.04 19.31 -40.90
C LEU A 777 -10.26 18.84 -42.37
N ALA A 778 -10.03 19.72 -43.34
CA ALA A 778 -10.18 19.36 -44.78
C ALA A 778 -9.09 18.38 -45.22
N ASP A 779 -7.81 18.63 -44.90
CA ASP A 779 -6.70 17.79 -45.32
C ASP A 779 -6.10 16.93 -44.17
N GLY A 780 -6.51 17.16 -42.93
CA GLY A 780 -6.05 16.41 -41.76
C GLY A 780 -4.65 16.81 -41.27
N LYS A 781 -4.05 17.89 -41.78
CA LYS A 781 -2.69 18.30 -41.45
C LYS A 781 -2.64 19.20 -40.22
N THR A 782 -1.53 19.11 -39.49
CA THR A 782 -1.19 20.07 -38.43
C THR A 782 -0.86 21.43 -39.03
N VAL A 783 -1.59 22.48 -38.65
CA VAL A 783 -1.35 23.86 -39.08
C VAL A 783 -0.62 24.72 -38.08
N GLY A 784 -0.43 24.21 -36.86
CA GLY A 784 0.32 24.89 -35.81
C GLY A 784 0.58 23.98 -34.60
N ILE A 785 1.72 24.21 -33.93
CA ILE A 785 2.06 23.52 -32.67
C ILE A 785 2.39 24.60 -31.66
N LEU A 786 1.63 24.64 -30.56
CA LEU A 786 1.83 25.57 -29.46
C LEU A 786 2.62 24.84 -28.38
N LYS A 787 3.81 25.32 -28.07
CA LYS A 787 4.72 24.76 -27.09
C LYS A 787 4.85 25.71 -25.90
N GLY A 788 4.93 25.16 -24.68
CA GLY A 788 5.09 25.99 -23.48
C GLY A 788 4.82 25.24 -22.20
N HIS A 789 3.79 24.36 -22.19
CA HIS A 789 3.53 23.53 -21.03
C HIS A 789 4.70 22.56 -20.76
N ALA A 790 5.08 22.46 -19.47
CA ALA A 790 6.11 21.53 -19.00
C ALA A 790 5.54 20.18 -18.54
N GLY A 791 4.23 20.02 -18.59
CA GLY A 791 3.50 18.80 -18.24
C GLY A 791 2.34 18.54 -19.18
N ALA A 792 1.66 17.42 -18.98
CA ALA A 792 0.51 17.01 -19.78
C ALA A 792 -0.57 18.08 -19.85
N VAL A 793 -1.10 18.38 -21.04
CA VAL A 793 -2.23 19.29 -21.21
C VAL A 793 -3.50 18.52 -20.85
N ARG A 794 -4.26 18.98 -19.86
CA ARG A 794 -5.42 18.27 -19.29
C ARG A 794 -6.77 18.81 -19.68
N SER A 795 -6.83 20.09 -19.97
CA SER A 795 -8.06 20.76 -20.35
C SER A 795 -7.81 21.81 -21.43
N LEU A 796 -8.84 22.06 -22.22
CA LEU A 796 -8.77 22.99 -23.32
C LEU A 796 -10.15 23.60 -23.56
N ALA A 797 -10.21 24.90 -23.80
CA ALA A 797 -11.38 25.58 -24.30
C ALA A 797 -11.01 26.61 -25.36
N VAL A 798 -11.89 26.80 -26.31
CA VAL A 798 -11.77 27.81 -27.38
C VAL A 798 -12.81 28.89 -27.17
N LYS A 799 -12.40 30.16 -27.25
CA LYS A 799 -13.30 31.28 -27.16
C LYS A 799 -14.16 31.38 -28.43
N PRO A 800 -15.47 31.66 -28.31
CA PRO A 800 -16.29 31.98 -29.45
C PRO A 800 -15.63 33.01 -30.39
N GLY A 801 -15.62 32.73 -31.70
CA GLY A 801 -14.88 33.53 -32.68
C GLY A 801 -13.48 32.97 -33.03
N GLY A 802 -13.05 31.87 -32.40
CA GLY A 802 -11.94 31.00 -32.85
C GLY A 802 -10.53 31.60 -32.82
N ARG A 803 -10.34 32.82 -32.24
CA ARG A 803 -9.01 33.44 -32.15
C ARG A 803 -8.24 33.02 -30.89
N TRP A 804 -8.91 32.77 -29.78
CA TRP A 804 -8.28 32.54 -28.49
C TRP A 804 -8.58 31.17 -27.95
N ALA A 805 -7.60 30.52 -27.35
CA ALA A 805 -7.77 29.29 -26.61
C ALA A 805 -7.10 29.39 -25.24
N ILE A 806 -7.64 28.64 -24.27
CA ILE A 806 -7.00 28.41 -22.97
C ILE A 806 -6.73 26.94 -22.78
N THR A 807 -5.63 26.62 -22.13
CA THR A 807 -5.24 25.26 -21.80
C THR A 807 -4.77 25.16 -20.35
N GLY A 808 -5.25 24.15 -19.66
CA GLY A 808 -4.79 23.77 -18.32
C GLY A 808 -3.91 22.52 -18.37
N SER A 809 -2.90 22.47 -17.52
CA SER A 809 -1.89 21.42 -17.54
C SER A 809 -1.55 20.85 -16.16
N SER A 810 -0.96 19.66 -16.17
CA SER A 810 -0.35 19.04 -15.00
C SER A 810 0.84 19.85 -14.45
N ASP A 811 1.38 20.81 -15.21
CA ASP A 811 2.38 21.76 -14.74
C ASP A 811 1.81 22.85 -13.80
N ARG A 812 0.53 22.73 -13.41
CA ARG A 812 -0.22 23.65 -12.53
C ARG A 812 -0.42 25.05 -13.12
N THR A 813 -0.29 25.20 -14.43
CA THR A 813 -0.51 26.48 -15.11
C THR A 813 -1.74 26.42 -16.02
N LEU A 814 -2.41 27.57 -16.13
CA LEU A 814 -3.36 27.86 -17.20
C LEU A 814 -2.67 28.79 -18.19
N ARG A 815 -2.76 28.49 -19.50
CA ARG A 815 -2.14 29.33 -20.56
C ARG A 815 -3.20 29.84 -21.52
N LEU A 816 -3.07 31.11 -21.90
CA LEU A 816 -3.87 31.77 -22.94
C LEU A 816 -3.05 31.83 -24.24
N TRP A 817 -3.66 31.39 -25.35
CA TRP A 817 -3.04 31.33 -26.66
C TRP A 817 -3.76 32.24 -27.67
N ASP A 818 -3.04 33.02 -28.48
CA ASP A 818 -3.55 33.61 -29.72
C ASP A 818 -3.34 32.60 -30.84
N LEU A 819 -4.43 31.99 -31.31
CA LEU A 819 -4.40 30.95 -32.34
C LEU A 819 -4.01 31.47 -33.71
N ASN A 820 -4.27 32.78 -33.99
CA ASN A 820 -3.88 33.44 -35.25
C ASN A 820 -2.35 33.67 -35.26
N ALA A 821 -1.83 34.19 -34.17
CA ALA A 821 -0.39 34.38 -33.99
C ALA A 821 0.39 33.11 -33.72
N LYS A 822 -0.32 32.00 -33.33
CA LYS A 822 0.26 30.76 -32.88
C LYS A 822 1.23 30.91 -31.72
N ALA A 823 0.92 31.82 -30.80
CA ALA A 823 1.79 32.25 -29.72
C ALA A 823 1.07 32.24 -28.35
N GLU A 824 1.86 32.08 -27.30
CA GLU A 824 1.42 32.27 -25.92
C GLU A 824 1.19 33.76 -25.66
N ALA A 825 0.00 34.07 -25.14
CA ALA A 825 -0.35 35.45 -24.76
C ALA A 825 -0.21 35.69 -23.25
N ALA A 826 -0.48 34.69 -22.42
CA ALA A 826 -0.37 34.77 -20.96
C ALA A 826 -0.23 33.42 -20.31
N VAL A 827 0.42 33.40 -19.13
CA VAL A 827 0.51 32.23 -18.22
C VAL A 827 -0.03 32.64 -16.86
N PHE A 828 -0.94 31.85 -16.34
CA PHE A 828 -1.53 32.05 -15.01
C PHE A 828 -1.05 30.96 -14.07
N ARG A 829 -0.47 31.34 -12.90
CA ARG A 829 0.22 30.46 -11.96
C ARG A 829 -0.34 30.65 -10.56
N LYS A 830 -1.40 29.91 -10.21
CA LYS A 830 -2.04 30.01 -8.88
C LYS A 830 -2.55 28.66 -8.37
N HIS A 831 -2.67 27.68 -9.26
CA HIS A 831 -3.18 26.38 -8.91
C HIS A 831 -2.22 25.58 -8.02
N GLY A 832 -2.75 24.98 -6.96
CA GLY A 832 -2.02 24.06 -6.09
C GLY A 832 -1.77 22.70 -6.75
N GLY A 833 -2.72 22.25 -7.56
CA GLY A 833 -2.73 20.97 -8.27
C GLY A 833 -2.81 21.08 -9.80
N PRO A 834 -2.80 19.94 -10.51
CA PRO A 834 -3.02 19.87 -11.96
C PRO A 834 -4.31 20.58 -12.39
N VAL A 835 -4.24 21.45 -13.39
CA VAL A 835 -5.40 22.16 -13.94
C VAL A 835 -6.16 21.24 -14.87
N ILE A 836 -7.32 20.74 -14.43
CA ILE A 836 -8.13 19.73 -15.11
C ILE A 836 -9.35 20.30 -15.81
N ALA A 837 -9.66 21.58 -15.63
CA ALA A 837 -10.79 22.25 -16.27
C ALA A 837 -10.41 23.67 -16.64
N ALA A 838 -10.91 24.11 -17.80
CA ALA A 838 -10.77 25.49 -18.26
C ALA A 838 -12.01 25.85 -19.13
N ALA A 839 -12.52 27.04 -18.93
CA ALA A 839 -13.65 27.53 -19.72
C ALA A 839 -13.59 29.06 -19.92
N PHE A 840 -14.04 29.55 -21.08
CA PHE A 840 -14.34 30.97 -21.27
C PHE A 840 -15.76 31.26 -20.76
N LEU A 841 -15.93 32.38 -20.09
CA LEU A 841 -17.25 32.84 -19.68
C LEU A 841 -17.97 33.56 -20.84
N ALA A 842 -19.29 33.57 -20.79
CA ALA A 842 -20.14 34.14 -21.82
C ALA A 842 -19.85 35.63 -22.06
N ASN A 843 -19.36 36.37 -21.03
CA ASN A 843 -18.94 37.78 -21.16
C ASN A 843 -17.67 37.96 -22.05
N GLY A 844 -16.98 36.88 -22.37
CA GLY A 844 -15.83 36.87 -23.25
C GLY A 844 -14.57 37.58 -22.75
N THR A 845 -14.60 38.17 -21.54
CA THR A 845 -13.48 38.90 -20.92
C THR A 845 -12.88 38.18 -19.71
N GLN A 846 -13.51 37.09 -19.32
CA GLN A 846 -13.10 36.27 -18.18
C GLN A 846 -13.04 34.80 -18.55
N THR A 847 -12.22 34.05 -17.80
CA THR A 847 -12.13 32.60 -17.88
C THR A 847 -12.20 32.01 -16.48
N LEU A 848 -12.64 30.77 -16.40
CA LEU A 848 -12.55 29.94 -15.19
C LEU A 848 -11.57 28.79 -15.42
N SER A 849 -10.84 28.44 -14.40
CA SER A 849 -10.08 27.19 -14.38
C SER A 849 -10.32 26.46 -13.07
N GLY A 850 -10.28 25.12 -13.13
CA GLY A 850 -10.43 24.25 -11.98
C GLY A 850 -9.25 23.28 -11.88
N ASP A 851 -8.70 23.09 -10.70
CA ASP A 851 -7.68 22.09 -10.46
C ASP A 851 -8.26 20.83 -9.80
N ARG A 852 -7.41 19.82 -9.65
CA ARG A 852 -7.79 18.54 -9.10
C ARG A 852 -8.22 18.60 -7.63
N GLU A 853 -7.73 19.61 -6.91
CA GLU A 853 -8.03 19.86 -5.50
C GLU A 853 -9.30 20.70 -5.32
N LEU A 854 -10.06 20.92 -6.43
CA LEU A 854 -11.27 21.75 -6.50
C LEU A 854 -11.03 23.24 -6.27
N GLY A 855 -9.80 23.72 -6.42
CA GLY A 855 -9.50 25.15 -6.53
C GLY A 855 -10.08 25.70 -7.84
N VAL A 856 -11.16 26.50 -7.77
CA VAL A 856 -11.74 27.18 -8.92
C VAL A 856 -11.32 28.65 -8.90
N PHE A 857 -10.67 29.09 -9.99
CA PHE A 857 -10.12 30.44 -10.10
C PHE A 857 -10.68 31.20 -11.28
N PRO A 858 -11.23 32.41 -11.09
CA PRO A 858 -11.59 33.34 -12.15
C PRO A 858 -10.38 34.17 -12.59
N TRP A 859 -10.25 34.38 -13.88
CA TRP A 859 -9.17 35.18 -14.47
C TRP A 859 -9.74 36.22 -15.40
N LYS A 860 -9.27 37.47 -15.24
CA LYS A 860 -9.57 38.59 -16.18
C LYS A 860 -8.58 38.53 -17.33
N ILE A 861 -9.03 38.44 -18.56
CA ILE A 861 -8.23 38.29 -19.75
C ILE A 861 -8.38 39.46 -20.73
N ASP A 862 -9.24 40.42 -20.45
CA ASP A 862 -9.54 41.61 -21.30
C ASP A 862 -8.29 42.32 -21.80
N ARG A 863 -7.30 42.53 -20.92
CA ARG A 863 -6.04 43.20 -21.26
C ARG A 863 -5.20 42.45 -22.30
N PHE A 864 -5.38 41.17 -22.45
CA PHE A 864 -4.65 40.33 -23.42
C PHE A 864 -5.37 40.24 -24.76
N LEU A 865 -6.67 40.55 -24.81
CA LEU A 865 -7.49 40.45 -26.01
C LEU A 865 -7.31 41.61 -26.98
N THR A 866 -6.72 42.72 -26.56
CA THR A 866 -6.58 43.95 -27.33
C THR A 866 -5.41 43.99 -28.33
N GLY A 867 -4.67 42.88 -28.47
CA GLY A 867 -3.74 42.69 -29.59
C GLY A 867 -2.40 43.47 -29.49
N ALA A 868 -2.13 44.17 -28.42
CA ALA A 868 -0.78 44.72 -28.17
C ALA A 868 0.12 43.56 -27.69
N ALA A 869 1.00 43.09 -28.56
CA ALA A 869 1.97 42.05 -28.25
C ALA A 869 2.87 42.55 -27.09
N LEU A 870 2.60 42.03 -25.90
CA LEU A 870 3.55 42.19 -24.79
C LEU A 870 4.76 41.31 -25.12
N LYS A 871 5.94 41.94 -25.24
CA LYS A 871 7.21 41.19 -25.30
C LYS A 871 7.28 40.27 -24.06
N PRO A 872 7.76 39.04 -24.20
CA PRO A 872 7.91 38.15 -23.07
C PRO A 872 8.82 38.82 -22.04
N GLN A 873 8.28 39.07 -20.84
CA GLN A 873 9.14 39.49 -19.72
C GLN A 873 9.93 38.24 -19.27
N PRO A 874 11.26 38.39 -19.11
CA PRO A 874 12.04 37.35 -18.48
C PRO A 874 11.49 37.09 -17.04
N PRO A 875 11.61 35.88 -16.53
CA PRO A 875 11.13 35.59 -15.18
C PRO A 875 11.80 36.54 -14.18
N ALA A 876 10.99 37.22 -13.38
CA ALA A 876 11.47 38.06 -12.30
C ALA A 876 12.35 37.21 -11.36
N PRO A 877 13.53 37.68 -10.96
CA PRO A 877 14.35 36.94 -10.01
C PRO A 877 13.55 36.78 -8.70
N LEU A 878 13.53 35.57 -8.20
CA LEU A 878 12.96 35.27 -6.88
C LEU A 878 13.64 36.15 -5.85
N LYS A 879 12.90 37.05 -5.21
CA LYS A 879 13.39 37.74 -4.02
C LYS A 879 13.66 36.69 -2.93
N PRO A 880 14.86 36.71 -2.32
CA PRO A 880 15.12 35.87 -1.17
C PRO A 880 14.14 36.27 -0.04
N PRO A 881 13.67 35.28 0.76
CA PRO A 881 12.80 35.58 1.89
C PRO A 881 13.51 36.53 2.86
N ALA A 882 12.81 37.54 3.32
CA ALA A 882 13.31 38.50 4.32
C ALA A 882 13.70 37.71 5.60
N MET A 883 14.95 37.89 6.03
CA MET A 883 15.42 37.37 7.31
C MET A 883 14.65 38.05 8.45
N ILE A 884 13.97 37.26 9.25
CA ILE A 884 13.41 37.70 10.54
C ILE A 884 14.56 37.86 11.52
N PRO A 885 14.74 39.00 12.19
CA PRO A 885 15.79 39.16 13.19
C PRO A 885 15.48 38.28 14.40
N LEU A 886 16.43 37.42 14.79
CA LEU A 886 16.41 36.72 16.04
C LEU A 886 16.44 37.71 17.21
N ALA A 887 15.43 37.66 18.07
CA ALA A 887 15.46 38.34 19.36
C ALA A 887 16.62 37.77 20.20
N LYS A 888 17.48 38.67 20.73
CA LYS A 888 18.53 38.29 21.69
C LYS A 888 17.92 37.91 23.04
N PRO A 889 18.62 37.09 23.83
CA PRO A 889 18.15 36.39 25.01
C PRO A 889 17.60 37.25 26.12
#